data_c4487d9ca34a2a619b45b196b4eee56c
#
_entry.id   c4487d9ca34a2a619b45b196b4eee56c
#
_cell.length_a   1.000
_cell.length_b   1.000
_cell.length_c   1.000
_cell.angle_alpha   90.00
_cell.angle_beta   90.00
_cell.angle_gamma   90.00
#
_symmetry.space_group_name_H-M   'P 1'
#
loop_
_entity.id
_entity.type
_entity.pdbx_description
1 polymer ?
#
loop_
_entity_poly.entity_id
_entity_poly.type
_entity_poly.pdbx_seq_one_letter_code
_entity_poly.pdbx_strand_id
1 'polypeptide(L)'
;MAPYSLLVTRLQKALGVRQYHVASVLCQRAKVAMSHFEPSDYIRYDLLEKNISTVRKRLNRPLTLSEKIVYGHLDDPANQEIERGKTYLRLRPDRVAMQDATAQMAMLQFISSGLPKVAVPSTIHCDHLIEAQVGGEKDLRRAKDINQEVYNFLATAGAKYGVGFWRPGSGIIHQIILENYAYPGVLLIGTDSHTPNGGGLGGICIGVGGADAVDVMAGIPWELKCPKVIGVKLTGSLSGWTSPKDVILKVAGILTVKGGTGAIVEYHGPGVDSISCTGMATICNMGAEIGATTSVFPYNHRMKKYLSKTGRADIANLAEEFKEHLVPDPGCHYDQLIEINLTELKPHINGPFTPDLAHPVAEVGAVAEKEGWPVDIRVGLIGSCTNSSYEDMGRSAAVAKQALAHGLKCKSQFTITPGSEQIRATIERDGYAQVLRDVGGIVLANACGPCIGQWDRKDIKKGEKNTIVTSYNRNFTGRNDANPETHAFVTSPEIVTALAIAGTLKFNPETDFLTGKDGKKFKLEAPDADELPRTEFDPGQDTYQHPPKDRSGQRVDVSPTSQRLQLLEPFDKWDGKDLEDLQILIKVKGKCTTDHISAAGPWLKFRGHLDNISNNLLIGAINIENGKANSVRNAITQEFGPVPDTARYYKKHGIQWVVIGDENYGEGSSREHAALEPRHLGGRAIITKSFARIHETNLKKQGLLPLTFSDPADYNKIHPVDKLTIQGLKDFAPGKPLKCVIKHPNGTQETILLNHTFNETQIEWFRAGSALNRMKELQQQ
;
A
#
# COMPACT_ATOMS: atom_id res chain seq x y z
N MET A 1 -25.05 -78.14 3.79
CA MET A 1 -24.85 -76.91 2.91
C MET A 1 -25.01 -75.64 3.76
N ALA A 2 -24.11 -75.38 4.66
CA ALA A 2 -24.07 -74.08 5.33
C ALA A 2 -22.72 -73.80 6.01
N PRO A 3 -21.64 -73.66 5.21
CA PRO A 3 -20.52 -72.84 5.67
C PRO A 3 -20.10 -71.76 4.68
N TYR A 4 -20.68 -71.68 3.50
CA TYR A 4 -20.23 -70.70 2.48
C TYR A 4 -20.82 -69.27 2.64
N SER A 5 -22.01 -69.17 3.26
CA SER A 5 -22.64 -67.84 3.41
C SER A 5 -22.02 -66.99 4.55
N LEU A 6 -21.49 -67.62 5.57
CA LEU A 6 -20.84 -66.98 6.72
C LEU A 6 -19.43 -66.41 6.35
N LEU A 7 -18.75 -67.08 5.40
CA LEU A 7 -17.43 -66.65 4.96
C LEU A 7 -17.51 -65.43 4.03
N VAL A 8 -18.53 -65.41 3.16
CA VAL A 8 -18.77 -64.28 2.23
C VAL A 8 -19.20 -63.02 3.00
N THR A 9 -20.04 -63.21 4.04
CA THR A 9 -20.47 -62.05 4.88
C THR A 9 -19.35 -61.53 5.77
N ARG A 10 -18.43 -62.37 6.22
CA ARG A 10 -17.22 -61.91 6.94
C ARG A 10 -16.19 -61.29 6.02
N LEU A 11 -16.02 -61.73 4.79
CA LEU A 11 -15.15 -61.14 3.79
C LEU A 11 -15.72 -59.78 3.27
N GLN A 12 -17.02 -59.68 3.10
CA GLN A 12 -17.66 -58.40 2.73
C GLN A 12 -17.59 -57.38 3.86
N LYS A 13 -17.75 -57.78 5.13
CA LYS A 13 -17.54 -56.87 6.27
C LYS A 13 -16.08 -56.45 6.44
N ALA A 14 -15.12 -57.35 6.20
CA ALA A 14 -13.70 -57.01 6.27
C ALA A 14 -13.25 -56.12 5.11
N LEU A 15 -13.81 -56.33 3.90
CA LEU A 15 -13.56 -55.50 2.74
C LEU A 15 -14.25 -54.11 2.87
N GLY A 16 -15.48 -54.09 3.42
CA GLY A 16 -16.20 -52.84 3.68
C GLY A 16 -15.49 -51.94 4.72
N VAL A 17 -15.01 -52.54 5.81
CA VAL A 17 -14.25 -51.82 6.85
C VAL A 17 -12.90 -51.34 6.31
N ARG A 18 -12.23 -52.13 5.46
CA ARG A 18 -10.98 -51.70 4.79
C ARG A 18 -11.23 -50.58 3.75
N GLN A 19 -12.34 -50.66 3.01
CA GLN A 19 -12.69 -49.60 2.06
C GLN A 19 -13.04 -48.28 2.79
N TYR A 20 -13.75 -48.33 3.91
CA TYR A 20 -14.02 -47.13 4.73
C TYR A 20 -12.75 -46.56 5.36
N HIS A 21 -11.84 -47.37 5.84
CA HIS A 21 -10.55 -46.91 6.37
C HIS A 21 -9.61 -46.41 5.26
N VAL A 22 -9.56 -47.07 4.11
CA VAL A 22 -8.78 -46.61 2.98
C VAL A 22 -9.40 -45.32 2.37
N ALA A 23 -10.73 -45.23 2.28
CA ALA A 23 -11.41 -44.01 1.85
C ALA A 23 -11.23 -42.85 2.85
N SER A 24 -11.26 -43.10 4.17
CA SER A 24 -11.01 -42.07 5.17
C SER A 24 -9.54 -41.64 5.23
N VAL A 25 -8.59 -42.53 4.93
CA VAL A 25 -7.17 -42.23 4.84
C VAL A 25 -6.84 -41.53 3.48
N LEU A 26 -7.56 -41.87 2.41
CA LEU A 26 -7.41 -41.20 1.10
C LEU A 26 -8.13 -39.86 1.03
N CYS A 27 -9.02 -39.55 1.97
CA CYS A 27 -9.71 -38.25 2.04
C CYS A 27 -9.05 -37.22 2.96
N GLN A 28 -7.96 -37.52 3.62
CA GLN A 28 -7.16 -36.51 4.28
C GLN A 28 -6.29 -35.81 3.21
N ARG A 29 -6.82 -34.72 2.65
CA ARG A 29 -6.03 -33.84 1.79
C ARG A 29 -4.75 -33.44 2.51
N ALA A 30 -3.62 -33.51 1.82
CA ALA A 30 -2.34 -33.07 2.36
C ALA A 30 -2.45 -31.60 2.80
N LYS A 31 -2.01 -31.32 4.01
CA LYS A 31 -1.92 -29.94 4.52
C LYS A 31 -0.78 -29.22 3.80
N VAL A 32 -1.07 -28.05 3.26
CA VAL A 32 -0.07 -27.21 2.57
C VAL A 32 0.19 -25.95 3.40
N ALA A 33 1.44 -25.74 3.77
CA ALA A 33 1.86 -24.56 4.51
C ALA A 33 1.66 -23.27 3.68
N MET A 34 1.28 -22.18 4.34
CA MET A 34 1.17 -20.86 3.70
C MET A 34 2.51 -20.38 3.16
N SER A 35 3.60 -20.73 3.83
CA SER A 35 4.96 -20.36 3.47
C SER A 35 5.95 -21.39 4.03
N HIS A 36 7.09 -21.54 3.36
CA HIS A 36 8.20 -22.35 3.86
C HIS A 36 8.78 -21.83 5.18
N PHE A 37 8.58 -20.56 5.47
CA PHE A 37 9.00 -19.93 6.73
C PHE A 37 8.05 -20.19 7.90
N GLU A 38 6.85 -20.70 7.62
CA GLU A 38 5.78 -20.92 8.59
C GLU A 38 5.17 -22.33 8.39
N PRO A 39 5.93 -23.39 8.65
CA PRO A 39 5.53 -24.75 8.27
C PRO A 39 4.34 -25.31 9.07
N SER A 40 3.93 -24.64 10.15
CA SER A 40 2.79 -25.04 10.99
C SER A 40 1.50 -24.30 10.65
N ASP A 41 1.53 -23.31 9.79
CA ASP A 41 0.39 -22.51 9.38
C ASP A 41 -0.06 -22.92 7.97
N TYR A 42 -1.27 -23.45 7.86
CA TYR A 42 -1.76 -24.09 6.63
C TYR A 42 -2.78 -23.26 5.89
N ILE A 43 -2.78 -23.37 4.56
CA ILE A 43 -3.81 -22.79 3.71
C ILE A 43 -5.14 -23.51 3.96
N ARG A 44 -6.20 -22.74 4.24
CA ARG A 44 -7.51 -23.25 4.59
C ARG A 44 -8.53 -23.01 3.47
N TYR A 45 -8.27 -23.59 2.29
CA TYR A 45 -9.26 -23.56 1.20
C TYR A 45 -10.54 -24.31 1.53
N ASP A 46 -10.49 -25.30 2.40
CA ASP A 46 -11.67 -25.99 2.93
C ASP A 46 -12.60 -25.02 3.67
N LEU A 47 -12.06 -24.14 4.49
CA LEU A 47 -12.82 -23.10 5.19
C LEU A 47 -13.34 -22.04 4.22
N LEU A 48 -12.52 -21.62 3.26
CA LEU A 48 -12.91 -20.68 2.20
C LEU A 48 -14.12 -21.21 1.43
N GLU A 49 -14.07 -22.46 0.97
CA GLU A 49 -15.15 -23.14 0.26
C GLU A 49 -16.44 -23.19 1.09
N LYS A 50 -16.33 -23.58 2.36
CA LYS A 50 -17.45 -23.63 3.29
C LYS A 50 -18.12 -22.27 3.47
N ASN A 51 -17.34 -21.23 3.71
CA ASN A 51 -17.84 -19.87 3.92
C ASN A 51 -18.47 -19.30 2.65
N ILE A 52 -17.85 -19.50 1.49
CA ILE A 52 -18.40 -19.10 0.19
C ILE A 52 -19.75 -19.80 -0.03
N SER A 53 -19.85 -21.10 0.24
CA SER A 53 -21.09 -21.86 0.10
C SER A 53 -22.22 -21.30 0.98
N THR A 54 -21.89 -20.97 2.25
CA THR A 54 -22.85 -20.36 3.18
C THR A 54 -23.35 -19.03 2.67
N VAL A 55 -22.46 -18.14 2.24
CA VAL A 55 -22.81 -16.80 1.74
C VAL A 55 -23.57 -16.88 0.42
N ARG A 56 -23.17 -17.79 -0.49
CA ARG A 56 -23.87 -17.99 -1.76
C ARG A 56 -25.31 -18.39 -1.56
N LYS A 57 -25.61 -19.27 -0.60
CA LYS A 57 -27.00 -19.67 -0.25
C LYS A 57 -27.80 -18.48 0.26
N ARG A 58 -27.19 -17.60 1.05
CA ARG A 58 -27.86 -16.41 1.61
C ARG A 58 -28.14 -15.37 0.54
N LEU A 59 -27.16 -15.08 -0.32
CA LEU A 59 -27.27 -14.03 -1.34
C LEU A 59 -28.01 -14.51 -2.60
N ASN A 60 -28.01 -15.81 -2.87
CA ASN A 60 -28.67 -16.47 -4.00
C ASN A 60 -28.41 -15.77 -5.35
N ARG A 61 -27.15 -15.51 -5.64
CA ARG A 61 -26.68 -14.88 -6.87
C ARG A 61 -25.24 -15.26 -7.20
N PRO A 62 -24.80 -15.08 -8.47
CA PRO A 62 -23.40 -15.20 -8.81
C PRO A 62 -22.52 -14.23 -8.01
N LEU A 63 -21.31 -14.64 -7.68
CA LEU A 63 -20.34 -13.85 -6.92
C LEU A 63 -19.15 -13.47 -7.80
N THR A 64 -18.64 -12.26 -7.61
CA THR A 64 -17.35 -11.86 -8.15
C THR A 64 -16.21 -12.59 -7.39
N LEU A 65 -15.03 -12.62 -7.97
CA LEU A 65 -13.84 -13.15 -7.28
C LEU A 65 -13.58 -12.39 -5.97
N SER A 66 -13.68 -11.08 -6.00
CA SER A 66 -13.51 -10.22 -4.82
C SER A 66 -14.46 -10.61 -3.70
N GLU A 67 -15.73 -10.83 -4.04
CA GLU A 67 -16.75 -11.26 -3.08
C GLU A 67 -16.44 -12.65 -2.51
N LYS A 68 -16.01 -13.60 -3.36
CA LYS A 68 -15.65 -14.94 -2.91
C LYS A 68 -14.57 -14.91 -1.84
N ILE A 69 -13.49 -14.17 -2.09
CA ILE A 69 -12.36 -14.12 -1.16
C ILE A 69 -12.73 -13.32 0.10
N VAL A 70 -13.31 -12.13 -0.05
CA VAL A 70 -13.68 -11.29 1.11
C VAL A 70 -14.72 -12.01 1.97
N TYR A 71 -15.80 -12.50 1.38
CA TYR A 71 -16.87 -13.16 2.13
C TYR A 71 -16.46 -14.54 2.65
N GLY A 72 -15.49 -15.16 2.00
CA GLY A 72 -14.87 -16.40 2.49
C GLY A 72 -14.03 -16.24 3.75
N HIS A 73 -13.71 -14.99 4.13
CA HIS A 73 -12.96 -14.64 5.34
C HIS A 73 -13.81 -13.96 6.42
N LEU A 74 -15.14 -13.97 6.28
CA LEU A 74 -16.04 -13.44 7.30
C LEU A 74 -15.88 -14.16 8.62
N ASP A 75 -15.86 -13.42 9.71
CA ASP A 75 -15.87 -13.97 11.08
C ASP A 75 -17.14 -14.78 11.37
N ASP A 76 -18.29 -14.25 10.90
CA ASP A 76 -19.58 -14.92 10.98
C ASP A 76 -20.28 -14.91 9.60
N PRO A 77 -19.98 -15.86 8.72
CA PRO A 77 -20.55 -15.88 7.38
C PRO A 77 -22.05 -16.15 7.35
N ALA A 78 -22.61 -16.73 8.42
CA ALA A 78 -24.01 -17.10 8.50
C ALA A 78 -24.93 -15.92 8.84
N ASN A 79 -24.48 -14.95 9.63
CA ASN A 79 -25.37 -13.94 10.23
C ASN A 79 -25.00 -12.49 9.92
N GLN A 80 -23.75 -12.20 9.57
CA GLN A 80 -23.37 -10.81 9.24
C GLN A 80 -24.17 -10.27 8.08
N GLU A 81 -24.56 -9.00 8.16
CA GLU A 81 -25.18 -8.29 7.05
C GLU A 81 -24.15 -7.96 5.96
N ILE A 82 -24.51 -8.26 4.71
CA ILE A 82 -23.62 -8.08 3.56
C ILE A 82 -24.34 -7.20 2.53
N GLU A 83 -23.93 -5.93 2.45
CA GLU A 83 -24.43 -4.99 1.44
C GLU A 83 -23.31 -4.08 0.95
N ARG A 84 -22.97 -4.19 -0.35
CA ARG A 84 -21.90 -3.41 -0.97
C ARG A 84 -22.09 -1.91 -0.73
N GLY A 85 -21.04 -1.26 -0.24
CA GLY A 85 -21.01 0.17 -0.02
C GLY A 85 -21.72 0.66 1.23
N LYS A 86 -22.33 -0.24 2.02
CA LYS A 86 -23.13 0.15 3.21
C LYS A 86 -22.69 -0.49 4.50
N THR A 87 -22.64 -1.82 4.57
CA THR A 87 -22.36 -2.52 5.82
C THR A 87 -20.86 -2.65 6.10
N TYR A 88 -20.50 -2.76 7.38
CA TYR A 88 -19.14 -3.09 7.81
C TYR A 88 -19.03 -4.59 8.01
N LEU A 89 -18.06 -5.19 7.35
CA LEU A 89 -17.73 -6.60 7.48
C LEU A 89 -16.71 -6.82 8.58
N ARG A 90 -16.87 -7.87 9.36
CA ARG A 90 -15.85 -8.38 10.29
C ARG A 90 -15.15 -9.55 9.64
N LEU A 91 -13.86 -9.41 9.42
CA LEU A 91 -13.03 -10.32 8.64
C LEU A 91 -11.93 -10.94 9.50
N ARG A 92 -11.49 -12.14 9.10
CA ARG A 92 -10.34 -12.85 9.67
C ARG A 92 -9.23 -12.95 8.64
N PRO A 93 -8.35 -11.95 8.54
CA PRO A 93 -7.20 -12.03 7.65
C PRO A 93 -6.28 -13.20 7.97
N ASP A 94 -5.67 -13.79 6.95
CA ASP A 94 -4.77 -14.92 7.09
C ASP A 94 -3.41 -14.51 7.66
N ARG A 95 -2.96 -13.30 7.35
CA ARG A 95 -1.63 -12.82 7.75
C ARG A 95 -1.50 -11.30 7.71
N VAL A 96 -0.45 -10.82 8.39
CA VAL A 96 -0.08 -9.39 8.47
C VAL A 96 1.34 -9.21 7.97
N ALA A 97 1.58 -8.16 7.19
CA ALA A 97 2.91 -7.73 6.79
C ALA A 97 3.14 -6.26 7.17
N MET A 98 4.32 -5.92 7.66
CA MET A 98 4.67 -4.58 8.11
C MET A 98 6.01 -4.15 7.53
N GLN A 99 6.10 -2.93 7.05
CA GLN A 99 7.39 -2.34 6.66
C GLN A 99 8.03 -1.63 7.86
N ASP A 100 9.33 -1.43 7.83
CA ASP A 100 10.11 -1.00 9.00
C ASP A 100 9.77 0.38 9.56
N ALA A 101 9.29 1.31 8.74
CA ALA A 101 8.88 2.63 9.22
C ALA A 101 7.56 2.58 10.02
N THR A 102 6.57 1.82 9.54
CA THR A 102 5.26 1.68 10.20
C THR A 102 5.25 0.58 11.27
N ALA A 103 6.08 -0.44 11.13
CA ALA A 103 6.21 -1.52 12.11
C ALA A 103 6.66 -1.02 13.49
N GLN A 104 7.44 0.05 13.55
CA GLN A 104 7.87 0.64 14.82
C GLN A 104 6.65 1.02 15.67
N MET A 105 5.74 1.78 15.10
CA MET A 105 4.53 2.22 15.81
C MET A 105 3.55 1.05 16.04
N ALA A 106 3.39 0.16 15.08
CA ALA A 106 2.54 -1.02 15.24
C ALA A 106 3.05 -1.92 16.38
N MET A 107 4.34 -2.19 16.45
CA MET A 107 4.92 -3.00 17.52
C MET A 107 4.86 -2.31 18.88
N LEU A 108 5.06 -1.00 18.95
CA LEU A 108 4.87 -0.24 20.20
C LEU A 108 3.43 -0.34 20.70
N GLN A 109 2.43 -0.26 19.83
CA GLN A 109 1.02 -0.46 20.18
C GLN A 109 0.77 -1.92 20.61
N PHE A 110 1.32 -2.90 19.91
CA PHE A 110 1.18 -4.31 20.28
C PHE A 110 1.80 -4.60 21.66
N ILE A 111 2.98 -4.06 21.95
CA ILE A 111 3.61 -4.15 23.27
C ILE A 111 2.68 -3.59 24.35
N SER A 112 2.05 -2.46 24.08
CA SER A 112 1.09 -1.84 25.00
C SER A 112 -0.15 -2.70 25.24
N SER A 113 -0.52 -3.61 24.33
CA SER A 113 -1.65 -4.53 24.51
C SER A 113 -1.41 -5.58 25.59
N GLY A 114 -0.16 -5.86 25.93
CA GLY A 114 0.22 -6.86 26.92
C GLY A 114 0.10 -8.33 26.47
N LEU A 115 -0.21 -8.57 25.19
CA LEU A 115 -0.33 -9.93 24.66
C LEU A 115 1.03 -10.60 24.48
N PRO A 116 1.12 -11.94 24.69
CA PRO A 116 2.40 -12.65 24.67
C PRO A 116 2.94 -12.96 23.28
N LYS A 117 2.05 -13.04 22.28
CA LYS A 117 2.40 -13.35 20.88
C LYS A 117 1.32 -12.91 19.90
N VAL A 118 1.68 -12.80 18.64
CA VAL A 118 0.73 -12.53 17.56
C VAL A 118 -0.17 -13.73 17.30
N ALA A 119 -1.44 -13.46 16.94
CA ALA A 119 -2.45 -14.47 16.68
C ALA A 119 -2.41 -15.05 15.27
N VAL A 120 -1.79 -14.34 14.32
CA VAL A 120 -1.66 -14.75 12.92
C VAL A 120 -0.21 -14.62 12.45
N PRO A 121 0.21 -15.36 11.41
CA PRO A 121 1.52 -15.17 10.81
C PRO A 121 1.75 -13.71 10.45
N SER A 122 2.86 -13.15 10.91
CA SER A 122 3.18 -11.74 10.76
C SER A 122 4.66 -11.56 10.42
N THR A 123 4.98 -10.56 9.60
CA THR A 123 6.35 -10.28 9.18
C THR A 123 6.66 -8.79 9.23
N ILE A 124 7.94 -8.49 9.47
CA ILE A 124 8.51 -7.13 9.38
C ILE A 124 9.56 -7.12 8.29
N HIS A 125 9.55 -6.09 7.46
CA HIS A 125 10.43 -5.94 6.30
C HIS A 125 11.16 -4.60 6.35
N CYS A 126 12.49 -4.62 6.22
CA CYS A 126 13.34 -3.43 6.35
C CYS A 126 13.66 -2.83 4.97
N ASP A 127 12.76 -2.00 4.45
CA ASP A 127 12.85 -1.44 3.11
C ASP A 127 12.67 0.08 3.00
N HIS A 128 12.29 0.78 4.08
CA HIS A 128 11.97 2.21 4.04
C HIS A 128 13.09 3.12 4.55
N LEU A 129 14.00 2.62 5.39
CA LEU A 129 15.00 3.44 6.09
C LEU A 129 16.36 3.50 5.39
N ILE A 130 16.47 2.98 4.18
CA ILE A 130 17.71 2.96 3.40
C ILE A 130 17.69 4.13 2.41
N GLU A 131 18.56 5.13 2.64
CA GLU A 131 18.67 6.29 1.76
C GLU A 131 19.65 6.03 0.61
N ALA A 132 19.21 6.30 -0.61
CA ALA A 132 20.04 6.21 -1.80
C ALA A 132 20.99 7.41 -1.90
N GLN A 133 22.30 7.15 -1.98
CA GLN A 133 23.34 8.18 -2.15
C GLN A 133 24.33 7.84 -3.26
N VAL A 134 25.05 6.74 -3.10
CA VAL A 134 26.19 6.39 -3.98
C VAL A 134 26.06 5.02 -4.63
N GLY A 135 25.29 4.12 -4.09
CA GLY A 135 25.10 2.77 -4.60
C GLY A 135 24.77 1.75 -3.53
N GLY A 136 24.31 0.57 -3.95
CA GLY A 136 23.64 -0.40 -3.09
C GLY A 136 24.41 -0.81 -1.84
N GLU A 137 25.63 -1.30 -1.96
CA GLU A 137 26.39 -1.82 -0.81
C GLU A 137 26.73 -0.74 0.22
N LYS A 138 27.21 0.41 -0.25
CA LYS A 138 27.59 1.53 0.63
C LYS A 138 26.40 2.12 1.34
N ASP A 139 25.31 2.32 0.61
CA ASP A 139 24.07 2.87 1.15
C ASP A 139 23.44 1.93 2.19
N LEU A 140 23.46 0.61 1.93
CA LEU A 140 22.99 -0.40 2.86
C LEU A 140 23.83 -0.43 4.16
N ARG A 141 25.14 -0.40 4.04
CA ARG A 141 26.06 -0.38 5.21
C ARG A 141 25.78 0.85 6.07
N ARG A 142 25.68 2.02 5.46
CA ARG A 142 25.36 3.26 6.17
C ARG A 142 24.01 3.19 6.87
N ALA A 143 22.97 2.65 6.21
CA ALA A 143 21.65 2.49 6.79
C ALA A 143 21.69 1.59 8.04
N LYS A 144 22.42 0.48 7.98
CA LYS A 144 22.59 -0.43 9.12
C LYS A 144 23.24 0.26 10.32
N ASP A 145 24.24 1.09 10.08
CA ASP A 145 24.93 1.84 11.14
C ASP A 145 24.03 2.92 11.76
N ILE A 146 23.41 3.74 10.93
CA ILE A 146 22.57 4.87 11.36
C ILE A 146 21.29 4.40 12.07
N ASN A 147 20.69 3.31 11.59
CA ASN A 147 19.39 2.82 12.08
C ASN A 147 19.54 1.60 13.02
N GLN A 148 20.71 1.34 13.54
CA GLN A 148 20.98 0.17 14.39
C GLN A 148 20.00 0.04 15.55
N GLU A 149 19.68 1.12 16.24
CA GLU A 149 18.72 1.13 17.36
C GLU A 149 17.35 0.64 16.94
N VAL A 150 16.85 1.14 15.80
CA VAL A 150 15.53 0.77 15.28
C VAL A 150 15.50 -0.66 14.78
N TYR A 151 16.51 -1.08 14.04
CA TYR A 151 16.60 -2.46 13.55
C TYR A 151 16.74 -3.46 14.72
N ASN A 152 17.48 -3.14 15.76
CA ASN A 152 17.57 -3.97 16.96
C ASN A 152 16.23 -4.05 17.69
N PHE A 153 15.51 -2.94 17.80
CA PHE A 153 14.17 -2.93 18.37
C PHE A 153 13.22 -3.84 17.59
N LEU A 154 13.17 -3.72 16.26
CA LEU A 154 12.30 -4.53 15.40
C LEU A 154 12.67 -6.02 15.45
N ALA A 155 13.96 -6.33 15.43
CA ALA A 155 14.45 -7.70 15.51
C ALA A 155 14.10 -8.36 16.84
N THR A 156 14.29 -7.66 17.95
CA THR A 156 13.99 -8.19 19.31
C THR A 156 12.49 -8.27 19.55
N ALA A 157 11.72 -7.31 19.10
CA ALA A 157 10.25 -7.37 19.15
C ALA A 157 9.71 -8.53 18.32
N GLY A 158 10.22 -8.74 17.12
CA GLY A 158 9.90 -9.89 16.29
C GLY A 158 10.20 -11.22 16.98
N ALA A 159 11.38 -11.33 17.54
CA ALA A 159 11.80 -12.52 18.29
C ALA A 159 10.91 -12.78 19.51
N LYS A 160 10.52 -11.75 20.23
CA LYS A 160 9.69 -11.89 21.44
C LYS A 160 8.24 -12.30 21.12
N TYR A 161 7.64 -11.67 20.10
CA TYR A 161 6.21 -11.82 19.81
C TYR A 161 5.88 -12.81 18.68
N GLY A 162 6.90 -13.46 18.12
CA GLY A 162 6.70 -14.48 17.09
C GLY A 162 6.51 -13.91 15.69
N VAL A 163 7.11 -12.78 15.38
CA VAL A 163 7.05 -12.12 14.09
C VAL A 163 8.33 -12.39 13.29
N GLY A 164 8.20 -12.84 12.05
CA GLY A 164 9.34 -13.01 11.15
C GLY A 164 9.97 -11.66 10.80
N PHE A 165 11.30 -11.62 10.75
CA PHE A 165 12.02 -10.37 10.52
C PHE A 165 12.97 -10.48 9.32
N TRP A 166 12.65 -9.70 8.29
CA TRP A 166 13.46 -9.56 7.10
C TRP A 166 14.43 -8.38 7.27
N ARG A 167 15.72 -8.70 7.37
CA ARG A 167 16.79 -7.72 7.65
C ARG A 167 16.94 -6.71 6.51
N PRO A 168 17.56 -5.55 6.78
CA PRO A 168 17.94 -4.60 5.72
C PRO A 168 18.76 -5.28 4.62
N GLY A 169 18.38 -5.03 3.36
CA GLY A 169 18.96 -5.68 2.19
C GLY A 169 18.15 -6.83 1.63
N SER A 170 17.13 -7.30 2.35
CA SER A 170 16.24 -8.38 1.88
C SER A 170 15.45 -7.98 0.65
N GLY A 171 14.97 -6.75 0.62
CA GLY A 171 14.15 -6.22 -0.45
C GLY A 171 12.92 -5.47 0.01
N ILE A 172 12.15 -5.06 -0.99
CA ILE A 172 10.91 -4.32 -0.81
C ILE A 172 9.82 -5.28 -0.34
N ILE A 173 9.09 -4.90 0.69
CA ILE A 173 8.04 -5.71 1.32
C ILE A 173 7.14 -6.42 0.30
N HIS A 174 6.64 -5.70 -0.72
CA HIS A 174 5.67 -6.24 -1.67
C HIS A 174 6.27 -7.30 -2.60
N GLN A 175 7.55 -7.20 -2.93
CA GLN A 175 8.25 -8.20 -3.71
C GLN A 175 8.51 -9.46 -2.90
N ILE A 176 8.93 -9.32 -1.65
CA ILE A 176 9.13 -10.47 -0.75
C ILE A 176 7.81 -11.19 -0.48
N ILE A 177 6.71 -10.44 -0.30
CA ILE A 177 5.37 -11.03 -0.15
C ILE A 177 4.99 -11.83 -1.39
N LEU A 178 5.18 -11.27 -2.58
CA LEU A 178 4.85 -11.95 -3.83
C LEU A 178 5.66 -13.24 -4.00
N GLU A 179 6.95 -13.21 -3.65
CA GLU A 179 7.87 -14.34 -3.79
C GLU A 179 7.63 -15.46 -2.77
N ASN A 180 7.12 -15.14 -1.55
CA ASN A 180 7.15 -16.08 -0.43
C ASN A 180 5.81 -16.27 0.29
N TYR A 181 4.89 -15.31 0.24
CA TYR A 181 3.73 -15.29 1.13
C TYR A 181 2.38 -15.19 0.44
N ALA A 182 2.29 -14.49 -0.69
CA ALA A 182 1.04 -14.35 -1.41
C ALA A 182 0.68 -15.67 -2.12
N TYR A 183 -0.61 -15.99 -2.12
CA TYR A 183 -1.17 -17.14 -2.83
C TYR A 183 -2.61 -16.84 -3.24
N PRO A 184 -3.15 -17.55 -4.25
CA PRO A 184 -4.53 -17.33 -4.66
C PRO A 184 -5.53 -17.53 -3.53
N GLY A 185 -6.41 -16.56 -3.31
CA GLY A 185 -7.42 -16.62 -2.27
C GLY A 185 -6.99 -16.15 -0.88
N VAL A 186 -5.75 -15.71 -0.69
CA VAL A 186 -5.30 -15.15 0.60
C VAL A 186 -6.00 -13.83 0.90
N LEU A 187 -6.32 -13.60 2.17
CA LEU A 187 -6.63 -12.27 2.69
C LEU A 187 -5.45 -11.81 3.54
N LEU A 188 -4.70 -10.85 3.01
CA LEU A 188 -3.51 -10.32 3.63
C LEU A 188 -3.70 -8.82 3.87
N ILE A 189 -3.39 -8.34 5.08
CA ILE A 189 -3.30 -6.91 5.35
C ILE A 189 -1.84 -6.50 5.55
N GLY A 190 -1.51 -5.29 5.10
CA GLY A 190 -0.16 -4.77 5.21
C GLY A 190 -0.15 -3.30 5.58
N THR A 191 0.84 -2.90 6.37
CA THR A 191 0.99 -1.50 6.81
C THR A 191 1.64 -0.60 5.75
N ASP A 192 1.42 -0.94 4.49
CA ASP A 192 1.83 -0.15 3.33
C ASP A 192 0.70 -0.08 2.31
N SER A 193 0.52 1.08 1.69
CA SER A 193 -0.57 1.31 0.71
C SER A 193 -0.43 0.49 -0.58
N HIS A 194 0.77 -0.01 -0.92
CA HIS A 194 1.01 -0.84 -2.10
C HIS A 194 0.91 -2.35 -1.82
N THR A 195 0.40 -2.73 -0.65
CA THR A 195 0.05 -4.12 -0.33
C THR A 195 -0.81 -4.79 -1.42
N PRO A 196 -1.68 -4.09 -2.17
CA PRO A 196 -2.42 -4.65 -3.31
C PRO A 196 -1.58 -5.35 -4.38
N ASN A 197 -0.26 -5.17 -4.39
CA ASN A 197 0.67 -5.91 -5.26
C ASN A 197 0.42 -7.43 -5.24
N GLY A 198 0.03 -7.98 -4.09
CA GLY A 198 -0.28 -9.41 -3.95
C GLY A 198 -1.50 -9.89 -4.73
N GLY A 199 -2.32 -8.97 -5.24
CA GLY A 199 -3.45 -9.27 -6.14
C GLY A 199 -3.00 -9.88 -7.47
N GLY A 200 -1.74 -9.70 -7.84
CA GLY A 200 -1.11 -10.37 -8.99
C GLY A 200 -1.01 -11.89 -8.84
N LEU A 201 -1.14 -12.41 -7.63
CA LEU A 201 -1.28 -13.84 -7.33
C LEU A 201 -2.70 -14.22 -6.89
N GLY A 202 -3.70 -13.41 -7.21
CA GLY A 202 -5.10 -13.75 -6.94
C GLY A 202 -5.51 -13.66 -5.48
N GLY A 203 -4.76 -12.95 -4.65
CA GLY A 203 -5.09 -12.67 -3.26
C GLY A 203 -5.77 -11.32 -3.09
N ILE A 204 -6.56 -11.18 -2.05
CA ILE A 204 -7.06 -9.88 -1.58
C ILE A 204 -6.08 -9.35 -0.55
N CYS A 205 -5.25 -8.42 -1.00
CA CYS A 205 -4.18 -7.83 -0.21
C CYS A 205 -4.47 -6.34 -0.04
N ILE A 206 -4.63 -5.89 1.20
CA ILE A 206 -5.18 -4.57 1.51
C ILE A 206 -4.20 -3.78 2.37
N GLY A 207 -3.93 -2.53 1.95
CA GLY A 207 -3.16 -1.59 2.74
C GLY A 207 -3.97 -1.03 3.91
N VAL A 208 -3.35 -1.03 5.10
CA VAL A 208 -3.96 -0.58 6.35
C VAL A 208 -2.99 0.28 7.16
N GLY A 209 -3.48 0.94 8.18
CA GLY A 209 -2.64 1.58 9.20
C GLY A 209 -2.15 0.58 10.25
N GLY A 210 -1.17 0.99 11.06
CA GLY A 210 -0.59 0.14 12.08
C GLY A 210 -1.60 -0.34 13.13
N ALA A 211 -2.56 0.49 13.51
CA ALA A 211 -3.59 0.11 14.47
C ALA A 211 -4.50 -1.02 13.98
N ASP A 212 -4.81 -1.07 12.69
CA ASP A 212 -5.52 -2.20 12.09
C ASP A 212 -4.69 -3.49 12.13
N ALA A 213 -3.40 -3.38 11.83
CA ALA A 213 -2.48 -4.51 11.95
C ALA A 213 -2.42 -5.05 13.38
N VAL A 214 -2.41 -4.16 14.37
CA VAL A 214 -2.43 -4.53 15.80
C VAL A 214 -3.68 -5.32 16.15
N ASP A 215 -4.87 -4.91 15.69
CA ASP A 215 -6.12 -5.64 15.91
C ASP A 215 -6.02 -7.09 15.40
N VAL A 216 -5.54 -7.28 14.19
CA VAL A 216 -5.39 -8.60 13.57
C VAL A 216 -4.34 -9.44 14.30
N MET A 217 -3.20 -8.85 14.64
CA MET A 217 -2.16 -9.51 15.43
C MET A 217 -2.65 -9.88 16.83
N ALA A 218 -3.62 -9.14 17.39
CA ALA A 218 -4.26 -9.43 18.66
C ALA A 218 -5.39 -10.46 18.57
N GLY A 219 -5.73 -10.95 17.38
CA GLY A 219 -6.79 -11.93 17.18
C GLY A 219 -8.20 -11.33 17.16
N ILE A 220 -8.33 -10.03 17.00
CA ILE A 220 -9.60 -9.33 16.89
C ILE A 220 -10.04 -9.32 15.42
N PRO A 221 -11.34 -9.54 15.10
CA PRO A 221 -11.83 -9.39 13.74
C PRO A 221 -11.54 -7.99 13.20
N TRP A 222 -11.06 -7.94 11.96
CA TRP A 222 -10.77 -6.69 11.28
C TRP A 222 -12.02 -6.17 10.56
N GLU A 223 -12.36 -4.91 10.77
CA GLU A 223 -13.50 -4.27 10.13
C GLU A 223 -13.15 -3.63 8.80
N LEU A 224 -13.95 -3.94 7.77
CA LEU A 224 -13.86 -3.34 6.46
C LEU A 224 -15.27 -2.99 5.98
N LYS A 225 -15.48 -1.75 5.51
CA LYS A 225 -16.72 -1.41 4.82
C LYS A 225 -16.85 -2.30 3.58
N CYS A 226 -18.00 -2.96 3.43
CA CYS A 226 -18.23 -3.92 2.34
C CYS A 226 -17.93 -3.25 0.99
N PRO A 227 -16.90 -3.70 0.26
CA PRO A 227 -16.47 -3.02 -0.94
C PRO A 227 -17.48 -3.16 -2.09
N LYS A 228 -17.61 -2.11 -2.88
CA LYS A 228 -18.13 -2.21 -4.24
C LYS A 228 -17.09 -2.92 -5.11
N VAL A 229 -17.48 -3.36 -6.29
CA VAL A 229 -16.57 -4.03 -7.22
C VAL A 229 -16.63 -3.34 -8.58
N ILE A 230 -15.49 -2.81 -9.01
CA ILE A 230 -15.30 -2.26 -10.35
C ILE A 230 -14.66 -3.36 -11.20
N GLY A 231 -15.32 -3.76 -12.27
CA GLY A 231 -14.79 -4.71 -13.24
C GLY A 231 -13.98 -4.00 -14.32
N VAL A 232 -12.77 -4.47 -14.59
CA VAL A 232 -11.98 -4.06 -15.75
C VAL A 232 -11.81 -5.26 -16.66
N LYS A 233 -12.55 -5.25 -17.76
CA LYS A 233 -12.49 -6.30 -18.77
C LYS A 233 -11.35 -6.02 -19.73
N LEU A 234 -10.42 -6.97 -19.81
CA LEU A 234 -9.29 -6.92 -20.72
C LEU A 234 -9.52 -7.84 -21.92
N THR A 235 -9.38 -7.28 -23.11
CA THR A 235 -9.48 -7.99 -24.37
C THR A 235 -8.19 -7.81 -25.17
N GLY A 236 -7.99 -8.63 -26.21
CA GLY A 236 -6.77 -8.55 -27.00
C GLY A 236 -5.53 -9.01 -26.25
N SER A 237 -4.37 -8.58 -26.70
CA SER A 237 -3.07 -8.96 -26.15
C SER A 237 -2.10 -7.79 -26.18
N LEU A 238 -1.25 -7.69 -25.14
CA LEU A 238 -0.14 -6.75 -25.11
C LEU A 238 0.89 -7.08 -26.19
N SER A 239 1.45 -6.06 -26.81
CA SER A 239 2.48 -6.22 -27.84
C SER A 239 3.38 -4.98 -27.95
N GLY A 240 4.55 -5.16 -28.53
CA GLY A 240 5.48 -4.08 -28.82
C GLY A 240 5.98 -3.38 -27.54
N TRP A 241 5.91 -2.06 -27.55
CA TRP A 241 6.33 -1.22 -26.42
C TRP A 241 5.29 -1.13 -25.31
N THR A 242 4.08 -1.64 -25.53
CA THR A 242 3.02 -1.62 -24.51
C THR A 242 3.27 -2.72 -23.48
N SER A 243 3.11 -2.36 -22.22
CA SER A 243 3.42 -3.21 -21.07
C SER A 243 2.26 -3.24 -20.07
N PRO A 244 2.30 -4.12 -19.06
CA PRO A 244 1.31 -4.11 -17.98
C PRO A 244 1.17 -2.75 -17.28
N LYS A 245 2.27 -1.99 -17.13
CA LYS A 245 2.23 -0.64 -16.58
C LYS A 245 1.25 0.27 -17.30
N ASP A 246 1.16 0.16 -18.62
CA ASP A 246 0.27 0.99 -19.44
C ASP A 246 -1.21 0.73 -19.15
N VAL A 247 -1.55 -0.49 -18.75
CA VAL A 247 -2.93 -0.81 -18.32
C VAL A 247 -3.33 0.03 -17.13
N ILE A 248 -2.54 0.05 -16.08
CA ILE A 248 -2.88 0.81 -14.87
C ILE A 248 -2.74 2.33 -15.09
N LEU A 249 -1.80 2.78 -15.91
CA LEU A 249 -1.70 4.18 -16.26
C LEU A 249 -2.96 4.67 -17.00
N LYS A 250 -3.50 3.86 -17.89
CA LYS A 250 -4.78 4.11 -18.59
C LYS A 250 -5.94 4.13 -17.61
N VAL A 251 -6.04 3.14 -16.73
CA VAL A 251 -7.08 3.07 -15.69
C VAL A 251 -7.02 4.28 -14.76
N ALA A 252 -5.83 4.71 -14.37
CA ALA A 252 -5.64 5.91 -13.55
C ALA A 252 -6.16 7.18 -14.25
N GLY A 253 -5.94 7.28 -15.55
CA GLY A 253 -6.51 8.37 -16.36
C GLY A 253 -8.04 8.36 -16.44
N ILE A 254 -8.66 7.18 -16.41
CA ILE A 254 -10.11 7.02 -16.44
C ILE A 254 -10.77 7.26 -15.09
N LEU A 255 -10.27 6.59 -14.04
CA LEU A 255 -10.87 6.63 -12.69
C LEU A 255 -10.43 7.83 -11.87
N THR A 256 -9.31 8.43 -12.18
CA THR A 256 -8.63 9.44 -11.36
C THR A 256 -8.16 8.90 -10.00
N VAL A 257 -7.53 9.73 -9.18
CA VAL A 257 -7.00 9.36 -7.86
C VAL A 257 -8.08 8.97 -6.84
N LYS A 258 -9.35 9.17 -7.14
CA LYS A 258 -10.46 8.91 -6.20
C LYS A 258 -11.57 8.03 -6.77
N GLY A 259 -11.51 7.68 -8.05
CA GLY A 259 -12.59 6.90 -8.70
C GLY A 259 -12.76 5.48 -8.17
N GLY A 260 -11.73 4.90 -7.59
CA GLY A 260 -11.77 3.57 -6.98
C GLY A 260 -12.16 3.54 -5.50
N THR A 261 -12.44 4.70 -4.89
CA THR A 261 -12.72 4.79 -3.44
C THR A 261 -13.87 3.87 -3.02
N GLY A 262 -13.63 3.05 -2.00
CA GLY A 262 -14.61 2.09 -1.49
C GLY A 262 -14.86 0.87 -2.38
N ALA A 263 -14.05 0.67 -3.40
CA ALA A 263 -14.19 -0.44 -4.34
C ALA A 263 -12.94 -1.31 -4.42
N ILE A 264 -13.13 -2.58 -4.76
CA ILE A 264 -12.09 -3.47 -5.26
C ILE A 264 -12.14 -3.44 -6.77
N VAL A 265 -11.00 -3.27 -7.41
CA VAL A 265 -10.88 -3.35 -8.87
C VAL A 265 -10.54 -4.78 -9.26
N GLU A 266 -11.45 -5.43 -9.94
CA GLU A 266 -11.32 -6.82 -10.38
C GLU A 266 -11.08 -6.87 -11.88
N TYR A 267 -9.91 -7.37 -12.27
CA TYR A 267 -9.56 -7.58 -13.66
C TYR A 267 -10.08 -8.93 -14.13
N HIS A 268 -10.59 -8.97 -15.34
CA HIS A 268 -11.14 -10.18 -15.93
C HIS A 268 -11.10 -10.10 -17.47
N GLY A 269 -11.60 -11.12 -18.13
CA GLY A 269 -11.65 -11.18 -19.58
C GLY A 269 -10.47 -11.94 -20.23
N PRO A 270 -10.55 -12.21 -21.53
CA PRO A 270 -9.56 -13.06 -22.22
C PRO A 270 -8.17 -12.44 -22.29
N GLY A 271 -8.04 -11.13 -22.23
CA GLY A 271 -6.76 -10.43 -22.29
C GLY A 271 -5.86 -10.66 -21.06
N VAL A 272 -6.41 -11.12 -19.94
CA VAL A 272 -5.66 -11.43 -18.71
C VAL A 272 -4.56 -12.46 -18.98
N ASP A 273 -4.82 -13.44 -19.81
CA ASP A 273 -3.86 -14.52 -20.11
C ASP A 273 -2.61 -14.05 -20.86
N SER A 274 -2.63 -12.88 -21.46
CA SER A 274 -1.46 -12.27 -22.11
C SER A 274 -0.51 -11.56 -21.15
N ILE A 275 -0.88 -11.47 -19.87
CA ILE A 275 -0.12 -10.72 -18.86
C ILE A 275 0.58 -11.69 -17.91
N SER A 276 1.88 -11.50 -17.68
CA SER A 276 2.64 -12.27 -16.70
C SER A 276 2.12 -12.05 -15.27
N CYS A 277 2.42 -12.97 -14.37
CA CYS A 277 2.06 -12.84 -12.95
C CYS A 277 2.65 -11.54 -12.36
N THR A 278 3.93 -11.25 -12.61
CA THR A 278 4.56 -10.01 -12.15
C THR A 278 3.98 -8.77 -12.82
N GLY A 279 3.52 -8.88 -14.06
CA GLY A 279 2.78 -7.82 -14.74
C GLY A 279 1.41 -7.55 -14.10
N MET A 280 0.68 -8.60 -13.73
CA MET A 280 -0.56 -8.49 -12.97
C MET A 280 -0.30 -7.81 -11.62
N ALA A 281 0.80 -8.15 -10.95
CA ALA A 281 1.21 -7.52 -9.70
C ALA A 281 1.47 -6.00 -9.87
N THR A 282 2.14 -5.60 -10.94
CA THR A 282 2.35 -4.19 -11.29
C THR A 282 1.03 -3.43 -11.41
N ILE A 283 0.05 -4.00 -12.10
CA ILE A 283 -1.28 -3.39 -12.27
C ILE A 283 -1.98 -3.24 -10.93
N CYS A 284 -1.98 -4.27 -10.10
CA CYS A 284 -2.59 -4.24 -8.76
C CYS A 284 -1.87 -3.27 -7.82
N ASN A 285 -0.53 -3.23 -7.86
CA ASN A 285 0.30 -2.34 -7.05
C ASN A 285 -0.14 -0.89 -7.20
N MET A 286 -0.20 -0.41 -8.43
CA MET A 286 -0.54 0.98 -8.72
C MET A 286 -2.04 1.28 -8.61
N GLY A 287 -2.87 0.28 -8.35
CA GLY A 287 -4.27 0.45 -7.98
C GLY A 287 -4.46 1.26 -6.69
N ALA A 288 -3.45 1.34 -5.83
CA ALA A 288 -3.46 2.23 -4.68
C ALA A 288 -3.61 3.71 -5.08
N GLU A 289 -3.15 4.08 -6.27
CA GLU A 289 -3.14 5.48 -6.74
C GLU A 289 -4.52 5.96 -7.25
N ILE A 290 -5.47 5.05 -7.45
CA ILE A 290 -6.84 5.38 -7.84
C ILE A 290 -7.81 5.36 -6.66
N GLY A 291 -7.30 5.25 -5.43
CA GLY A 291 -8.09 5.19 -4.21
C GLY A 291 -8.78 3.85 -3.95
N ALA A 292 -8.52 2.83 -4.76
CA ALA A 292 -9.12 1.52 -4.59
C ALA A 292 -8.72 0.86 -3.26
N THR A 293 -9.65 0.13 -2.66
CA THR A 293 -9.38 -0.71 -1.48
C THR A 293 -8.28 -1.72 -1.78
N THR A 294 -8.40 -2.39 -2.91
CA THR A 294 -7.36 -3.24 -3.50
C THR A 294 -7.72 -3.55 -4.95
N SER A 295 -6.87 -4.33 -5.60
CA SER A 295 -7.09 -4.86 -6.95
C SER A 295 -6.76 -6.34 -6.97
N VAL A 296 -7.38 -7.10 -7.87
CA VAL A 296 -7.19 -8.55 -7.93
C VAL A 296 -7.34 -9.07 -9.36
N PHE A 297 -6.57 -10.12 -9.67
CA PHE A 297 -6.70 -10.93 -10.88
C PHE A 297 -7.20 -12.34 -10.52
N PRO A 298 -7.94 -12.99 -11.43
CA PRO A 298 -8.37 -14.37 -11.21
C PRO A 298 -7.19 -15.33 -11.34
N TYR A 299 -7.26 -16.43 -10.61
CA TYR A 299 -6.28 -17.51 -10.71
C TYR A 299 -6.19 -18.04 -12.15
N ASN A 300 -4.96 -18.16 -12.66
CA ASN A 300 -4.69 -18.67 -14.00
C ASN A 300 -3.34 -19.40 -14.08
N HIS A 301 -3.01 -19.89 -15.27
CA HIS A 301 -1.77 -20.62 -15.52
C HIS A 301 -0.49 -19.78 -15.31
N ARG A 302 -0.56 -18.46 -15.47
CA ARG A 302 0.58 -17.55 -15.20
C ARG A 302 0.94 -17.53 -13.73
N MET A 303 -0.06 -17.52 -12.85
CA MET A 303 0.14 -17.61 -11.40
C MET A 303 0.69 -18.98 -11.01
N LYS A 304 0.18 -20.06 -11.61
CA LYS A 304 0.70 -21.42 -11.40
C LYS A 304 2.18 -21.51 -11.76
N LYS A 305 2.56 -20.95 -12.89
CA LYS A 305 3.94 -20.91 -13.37
C LYS A 305 4.87 -20.15 -12.41
N TYR A 306 4.42 -18.98 -11.93
CA TYR A 306 5.17 -18.17 -10.97
C TYR A 306 5.34 -18.87 -9.62
N LEU A 307 4.28 -19.44 -9.06
CA LEU A 307 4.32 -20.24 -7.84
C LEU A 307 5.31 -21.40 -7.95
N SER A 308 5.26 -22.14 -9.06
CA SER A 308 6.17 -23.26 -9.31
C SER A 308 7.63 -22.78 -9.39
N LYS A 309 7.90 -21.67 -10.07
CA LYS A 309 9.24 -21.11 -10.22
C LYS A 309 9.81 -20.51 -8.92
N THR A 310 8.96 -20.13 -8.00
CA THR A 310 9.34 -19.65 -6.65
C THR A 310 9.30 -20.73 -5.58
N GLY A 311 9.36 -22.01 -5.98
CA GLY A 311 9.43 -23.16 -5.06
C GLY A 311 8.11 -23.48 -4.34
N ARG A 312 6.97 -23.02 -4.88
CA ARG A 312 5.64 -23.18 -4.27
C ARG A 312 4.69 -23.98 -5.16
N ALA A 313 5.22 -25.02 -5.81
CA ALA A 313 4.42 -25.92 -6.66
C ALA A 313 3.31 -26.63 -5.88
N ASP A 314 3.51 -26.93 -4.60
CA ASP A 314 2.50 -27.49 -3.70
C ASP A 314 1.29 -26.55 -3.53
N ILE A 315 1.54 -25.26 -3.38
CA ILE A 315 0.47 -24.24 -3.32
C ILE A 315 -0.25 -24.16 -4.67
N ALA A 316 0.49 -24.16 -5.78
CA ALA A 316 -0.10 -24.13 -7.12
C ALA A 316 -1.01 -25.33 -7.36
N ASN A 317 -0.59 -26.53 -6.97
CA ASN A 317 -1.39 -27.75 -7.10
C ASN A 317 -2.67 -27.70 -6.25
N LEU A 318 -2.57 -27.20 -5.01
CA LEU A 318 -3.73 -27.02 -4.16
C LEU A 318 -4.71 -25.98 -4.73
N ALA A 319 -4.21 -24.87 -5.25
CA ALA A 319 -5.04 -23.84 -5.89
C ALA A 319 -5.78 -24.40 -7.11
N GLU A 320 -5.15 -25.27 -7.88
CA GLU A 320 -5.77 -25.91 -9.04
C GLU A 320 -6.99 -26.78 -8.63
N GLU A 321 -6.92 -27.46 -7.50
CA GLU A 321 -8.05 -28.26 -6.95
C GLU A 321 -9.25 -27.37 -6.53
N PHE A 322 -9.00 -26.13 -6.08
CA PHE A 322 -10.01 -25.19 -5.60
C PHE A 322 -10.27 -24.05 -6.59
N LYS A 323 -9.87 -24.19 -7.83
CA LYS A 323 -9.90 -23.15 -8.85
C LYS A 323 -11.24 -22.45 -9.01
N GLU A 324 -12.35 -23.16 -8.87
CA GLU A 324 -13.70 -22.56 -9.00
C GLU A 324 -13.98 -21.46 -7.96
N HIS A 325 -13.31 -21.51 -6.80
CA HIS A 325 -13.42 -20.50 -5.75
C HIS A 325 -12.44 -19.34 -5.93
N LEU A 326 -11.54 -19.44 -6.91
CA LEU A 326 -10.46 -18.50 -7.16
C LEU A 326 -10.64 -17.76 -8.50
N VAL A 327 -11.83 -17.84 -9.08
CA VAL A 327 -12.25 -17.14 -10.29
C VAL A 327 -13.67 -16.58 -10.09
N PRO A 328 -14.08 -15.54 -10.83
CA PRO A 328 -15.45 -15.03 -10.72
C PRO A 328 -16.47 -16.02 -11.29
N ASP A 329 -17.69 -16.00 -10.74
CA ASP A 329 -18.81 -16.74 -11.35
C ASP A 329 -19.22 -16.10 -12.68
N PRO A 330 -19.63 -16.91 -13.67
CA PRO A 330 -20.25 -16.36 -14.89
C PRO A 330 -21.51 -15.54 -14.54
N GLY A 331 -21.65 -14.39 -15.15
CA GLY A 331 -22.80 -13.51 -14.94
C GLY A 331 -22.80 -12.74 -13.62
N CYS A 332 -21.69 -12.66 -12.93
CA CYS A 332 -21.56 -11.84 -11.72
C CYS A 332 -21.71 -10.35 -12.04
N HIS A 333 -22.16 -9.59 -11.05
CA HIS A 333 -22.42 -8.16 -11.19
C HIS A 333 -21.24 -7.32 -10.76
N TYR A 334 -20.84 -6.36 -11.61
CA TYR A 334 -19.91 -5.29 -11.28
C TYR A 334 -20.68 -3.95 -11.16
N ASP A 335 -20.35 -3.16 -10.15
CA ASP A 335 -20.97 -1.84 -9.93
C ASP A 335 -20.60 -0.83 -11.03
N GLN A 336 -19.44 -1.01 -11.63
CA GLN A 336 -18.94 -0.26 -12.78
C GLN A 336 -18.13 -1.19 -13.66
N LEU A 337 -18.23 -1.03 -14.98
CA LEU A 337 -17.46 -1.82 -15.93
C LEU A 337 -16.63 -0.91 -16.83
N ILE A 338 -15.33 -1.20 -16.88
CA ILE A 338 -14.38 -0.57 -17.80
C ILE A 338 -13.89 -1.66 -18.75
N GLU A 339 -13.77 -1.35 -20.02
CA GLU A 339 -13.24 -2.27 -21.03
C GLU A 339 -11.98 -1.69 -21.67
N ILE A 340 -10.90 -2.46 -21.72
CA ILE A 340 -9.64 -2.08 -22.34
C ILE A 340 -9.23 -3.16 -23.34
N ASN A 341 -9.08 -2.76 -24.59
CA ASN A 341 -8.49 -3.60 -25.63
C ASN A 341 -6.97 -3.44 -25.61
N LEU A 342 -6.28 -4.46 -25.12
CA LEU A 342 -4.81 -4.44 -24.96
C LEU A 342 -4.08 -4.31 -26.31
N THR A 343 -4.67 -4.77 -27.39
CA THR A 343 -4.09 -4.68 -28.74
C THR A 343 -4.04 -3.23 -29.22
N GLU A 344 -5.00 -2.40 -28.81
CA GLU A 344 -5.09 -0.98 -29.18
C GLU A 344 -4.40 -0.05 -28.16
N LEU A 345 -4.10 -0.55 -26.97
CA LEU A 345 -3.48 0.23 -25.91
C LEU A 345 -2.08 0.70 -26.32
N LYS A 346 -1.83 2.00 -26.20
CA LYS A 346 -0.54 2.62 -26.48
C LYS A 346 0.28 2.83 -25.20
N PRO A 347 1.62 2.91 -25.32
CA PRO A 347 2.45 3.30 -24.20
C PRO A 347 2.03 4.65 -23.61
N HIS A 348 1.98 4.71 -22.27
CA HIS A 348 1.56 5.88 -21.51
C HIS A 348 2.68 6.39 -20.60
N ILE A 349 2.58 7.66 -20.27
CA ILE A 349 3.41 8.33 -19.28
C ILE A 349 2.52 9.33 -18.53
N ASN A 350 2.43 9.20 -17.22
CA ASN A 350 1.52 10.01 -16.40
C ASN A 350 2.31 11.02 -15.57
N GLY A 351 1.76 12.19 -15.41
CA GLY A 351 2.33 13.29 -14.64
C GLY A 351 2.38 14.60 -15.42
N PRO A 352 3.01 15.63 -14.83
CA PRO A 352 3.66 15.63 -13.52
C PRO A 352 2.69 15.87 -12.35
N PHE A 353 3.18 15.75 -11.13
CA PHE A 353 2.55 16.09 -9.84
C PHE A 353 1.32 15.27 -9.43
N THR A 354 0.78 14.45 -10.30
CA THR A 354 -0.31 13.53 -9.99
C THR A 354 -0.21 12.28 -10.88
N PRO A 355 -0.52 11.08 -10.37
CA PRO A 355 -0.39 9.85 -11.15
C PRO A 355 -1.54 9.62 -12.15
N ASP A 356 -2.59 10.44 -12.11
CA ASP A 356 -3.77 10.31 -12.97
C ASP A 356 -3.79 11.24 -14.18
N LEU A 357 -2.80 12.10 -14.34
CA LEU A 357 -2.63 12.93 -15.54
C LEU A 357 -1.97 12.10 -16.65
N ALA A 358 -2.79 11.33 -17.35
CA ALA A 358 -2.34 10.37 -18.35
C ALA A 358 -2.04 11.02 -19.71
N HIS A 359 -0.91 10.64 -20.30
CA HIS A 359 -0.54 11.03 -21.67
C HIS A 359 -0.05 9.80 -22.43
N PRO A 360 -0.38 9.67 -23.72
CA PRO A 360 0.40 8.80 -24.59
C PRO A 360 1.87 9.27 -24.66
N VAL A 361 2.79 8.33 -24.69
CA VAL A 361 4.24 8.66 -24.81
C VAL A 361 4.50 9.53 -26.06
N ALA A 362 3.77 9.26 -27.15
CA ALA A 362 3.87 10.01 -28.39
C ALA A 362 3.51 11.50 -28.26
N GLU A 363 2.72 11.87 -27.26
CA GLU A 363 2.16 13.23 -27.12
C GLU A 363 2.81 14.03 -26.00
N VAL A 364 3.44 13.39 -25.01
CA VAL A 364 3.93 14.06 -23.81
C VAL A 364 4.95 15.15 -24.08
N GLY A 365 5.81 14.99 -25.09
CA GLY A 365 6.81 16.00 -25.47
C GLY A 365 6.16 17.31 -25.90
N ALA A 366 5.14 17.24 -26.75
CA ALA A 366 4.38 18.40 -27.20
C ALA A 366 3.61 19.07 -26.06
N VAL A 367 2.99 18.28 -25.18
CA VAL A 367 2.29 18.77 -24.00
C VAL A 367 3.27 19.49 -23.06
N ALA A 368 4.43 18.91 -22.82
CA ALA A 368 5.46 19.50 -21.96
C ALA A 368 5.92 20.87 -22.48
N GLU A 369 6.13 21.01 -23.79
CA GLU A 369 6.48 22.30 -24.41
C GLU A 369 5.37 23.35 -24.23
N LYS A 370 4.12 22.94 -24.48
CA LYS A 370 2.96 23.83 -24.33
C LYS A 370 2.78 24.31 -22.89
N GLU A 371 2.93 23.41 -21.92
CA GLU A 371 2.74 23.69 -20.49
C GLU A 371 4.00 24.30 -19.82
N GLY A 372 5.11 24.39 -20.55
CA GLY A 372 6.36 24.90 -19.99
C GLY A 372 7.05 23.94 -19.01
N TRP A 373 6.78 22.65 -19.10
CA TRP A 373 7.51 21.64 -18.32
C TRP A 373 8.89 21.41 -18.93
N PRO A 374 9.94 21.22 -18.12
CA PRO A 374 11.26 20.90 -18.66
C PRO A 374 11.22 19.61 -19.47
N VAL A 375 11.64 19.67 -20.73
CA VAL A 375 11.65 18.48 -21.63
C VAL A 375 12.91 17.65 -21.46
N ASP A 376 14.01 18.25 -21.03
CA ASP A 376 15.26 17.53 -20.77
C ASP A 376 15.14 16.70 -19.48
N ILE A 377 15.50 15.43 -19.57
CA ILE A 377 15.39 14.50 -18.45
C ILE A 377 16.70 14.47 -17.68
N ARG A 378 16.66 14.85 -16.40
CA ARG A 378 17.84 14.81 -15.51
C ARG A 378 18.15 13.39 -15.06
N VAL A 379 17.14 12.67 -14.61
CA VAL A 379 17.30 11.30 -14.06
C VAL A 379 16.20 10.38 -14.55
N GLY A 380 16.57 9.20 -15.00
CA GLY A 380 15.68 8.06 -15.19
C GLY A 380 15.87 7.06 -14.06
N LEU A 381 14.77 6.59 -13.47
CA LEU A 381 14.79 5.66 -12.34
C LEU A 381 13.88 4.47 -12.63
N ILE A 382 14.43 3.26 -12.62
CA ILE A 382 13.66 2.03 -12.78
C ILE A 382 13.71 1.18 -11.51
N GLY A 383 12.71 0.32 -11.35
CA GLY A 383 12.58 -0.57 -10.22
C GLY A 383 11.51 -0.13 -9.23
N SER A 384 11.83 -0.18 -7.94
CA SER A 384 10.90 -0.07 -6.83
C SER A 384 9.92 -1.24 -6.78
N CYS A 385 8.88 -1.19 -5.93
CA CYS A 385 7.96 -2.32 -5.81
C CYS A 385 7.10 -2.55 -7.05
N THR A 386 6.85 -1.51 -7.83
CA THR A 386 5.93 -1.56 -8.98
C THR A 386 6.53 -2.27 -10.18
N ASN A 387 7.79 -1.96 -10.52
CA ASN A 387 8.45 -2.46 -11.72
C ASN A 387 9.90 -2.91 -11.46
N SER A 388 10.06 -3.91 -10.64
CA SER A 388 11.38 -4.47 -10.29
C SER A 388 11.49 -5.98 -10.50
N SER A 389 10.56 -6.57 -11.25
CA SER A 389 10.56 -7.99 -11.55
C SER A 389 11.72 -8.39 -12.46
N TYR A 390 11.99 -9.68 -12.52
CA TYR A 390 12.95 -10.26 -13.46
C TYR A 390 12.63 -9.86 -14.92
N GLU A 391 11.36 -9.93 -15.30
CA GLU A 391 10.88 -9.51 -16.62
C GLU A 391 11.12 -8.02 -16.87
N ASP A 392 10.82 -7.16 -15.92
CA ASP A 392 11.03 -5.70 -16.03
C ASP A 392 12.50 -5.38 -16.26
N MET A 393 13.39 -6.01 -15.50
CA MET A 393 14.85 -5.83 -15.65
C MET A 393 15.36 -6.38 -16.97
N GLY A 394 14.86 -7.52 -17.43
CA GLY A 394 15.20 -8.11 -18.72
C GLY A 394 14.77 -7.25 -19.89
N ARG A 395 13.56 -6.69 -19.85
CA ARG A 395 13.05 -5.78 -20.89
C ARG A 395 13.86 -4.48 -20.94
N SER A 396 14.19 -3.91 -19.80
CA SER A 396 15.04 -2.72 -19.70
C SER A 396 16.46 -2.99 -20.22
N ALA A 397 17.03 -4.15 -19.88
CA ALA A 397 18.34 -4.59 -20.38
C ALA A 397 18.33 -4.79 -21.90
N ALA A 398 17.24 -5.30 -22.47
CA ALA A 398 17.11 -5.49 -23.93
C ALA A 398 17.17 -4.14 -24.67
N VAL A 399 16.56 -3.09 -24.13
CA VAL A 399 16.65 -1.72 -24.67
C VAL A 399 18.08 -1.18 -24.52
N ALA A 400 18.67 -1.34 -23.34
CA ALA A 400 20.04 -0.87 -23.08
C ALA A 400 21.08 -1.54 -23.97
N LYS A 401 20.95 -2.84 -24.25
CA LYS A 401 21.81 -3.59 -25.17
C LYS A 401 21.83 -2.99 -26.59
N GLN A 402 20.67 -2.58 -27.09
CA GLN A 402 20.57 -1.97 -28.41
C GLN A 402 21.33 -0.64 -28.48
N ALA A 403 21.20 0.19 -27.44
CA ALA A 403 21.96 1.44 -27.36
C ALA A 403 23.47 1.20 -27.31
N LEU A 404 23.91 0.23 -26.49
CA LEU A 404 25.33 -0.17 -26.38
C LEU A 404 25.88 -0.69 -27.70
N ALA A 405 25.11 -1.45 -28.47
CA ALA A 405 25.50 -1.96 -29.79
C ALA A 405 25.79 -0.82 -30.80
N HIS A 406 25.20 0.34 -30.58
CA HIS A 406 25.43 1.56 -31.38
C HIS A 406 26.36 2.58 -30.70
N GLY A 407 27.06 2.16 -29.64
CA GLY A 407 28.04 2.97 -28.93
C GLY A 407 27.43 4.07 -28.04
N LEU A 408 26.14 3.96 -27.70
CA LEU A 408 25.45 4.94 -26.89
C LEU A 408 25.39 4.53 -25.43
N LYS A 409 25.36 5.53 -24.56
CA LYS A 409 25.02 5.43 -23.14
C LYS A 409 23.84 6.36 -22.83
N CYS A 410 23.26 6.23 -21.64
CA CYS A 410 22.22 7.16 -21.20
C CYS A 410 22.74 8.61 -21.18
N LYS A 411 21.98 9.53 -21.75
CA LYS A 411 22.23 10.98 -21.65
C LYS A 411 21.80 11.50 -20.27
N SER A 412 20.77 10.93 -19.69
CA SER A 412 20.33 11.22 -18.33
C SER A 412 21.07 10.34 -17.32
N GLN A 413 21.16 10.77 -16.07
CA GLN A 413 21.50 9.87 -14.99
C GLN A 413 20.49 8.72 -14.94
N PHE A 414 20.95 7.52 -14.58
CA PHE A 414 20.10 6.34 -14.63
C PHE A 414 20.34 5.47 -13.39
N THR A 415 19.27 5.14 -12.65
CA THR A 415 19.34 4.31 -11.45
C THR A 415 18.43 3.11 -11.54
N ILE A 416 18.85 2.00 -10.94
CA ILE A 416 18.15 0.73 -10.95
C ILE A 416 17.96 0.26 -9.52
N THR A 417 16.71 0.01 -9.11
CA THR A 417 16.38 -0.55 -7.80
C THR A 417 15.84 -1.96 -7.97
N PRO A 418 16.63 -3.01 -7.64
CA PRO A 418 16.11 -4.39 -7.60
C PRO A 418 15.03 -4.53 -6.53
N GLY A 419 14.04 -5.38 -6.77
CA GLY A 419 12.90 -5.54 -5.86
C GLY A 419 13.21 -6.37 -4.62
N SER A 420 14.14 -7.29 -4.72
CA SER A 420 14.50 -8.22 -3.65
C SER A 420 15.92 -8.73 -3.84
N GLU A 421 16.45 -9.34 -2.80
CA GLU A 421 17.76 -10.01 -2.88
C GLU A 421 17.75 -11.14 -3.92
N GLN A 422 16.64 -11.87 -4.03
CA GLN A 422 16.46 -12.89 -5.06
C GLN A 422 16.54 -12.30 -6.47
N ILE A 423 15.86 -11.20 -6.74
CA ILE A 423 15.91 -10.51 -8.03
C ILE A 423 17.31 -9.95 -8.26
N ARG A 424 17.92 -9.31 -7.28
CA ARG A 424 19.28 -8.75 -7.41
C ARG A 424 20.29 -9.84 -7.80
N ALA A 425 20.31 -10.94 -7.07
CA ALA A 425 21.23 -12.04 -7.34
C ALA A 425 20.97 -12.68 -8.72
N THR A 426 19.71 -12.85 -9.08
CA THR A 426 19.33 -13.47 -10.36
C THR A 426 19.69 -12.60 -11.56
N ILE A 427 19.44 -11.29 -11.50
CA ILE A 427 19.80 -10.37 -12.60
C ILE A 427 21.31 -10.15 -12.71
N GLU A 428 22.05 -10.26 -11.60
CA GLU A 428 23.53 -10.30 -11.64
C GLU A 428 24.02 -11.55 -12.36
N ARG A 429 23.52 -12.73 -11.98
CA ARG A 429 23.88 -14.00 -12.60
C ARG A 429 23.60 -14.02 -14.10
N ASP A 430 22.44 -13.52 -14.51
CA ASP A 430 21.96 -13.58 -15.89
C ASP A 430 22.43 -12.40 -16.77
N GLY A 431 23.26 -11.52 -16.20
CA GLY A 431 23.93 -10.44 -16.92
C GLY A 431 23.11 -9.17 -17.12
N TYR A 432 21.88 -9.10 -16.68
CA TYR A 432 21.02 -7.91 -16.84
C TYR A 432 21.56 -6.70 -16.08
N ALA A 433 22.01 -6.90 -14.86
CA ALA A 433 22.58 -5.83 -14.04
C ALA A 433 23.83 -5.23 -14.68
N GLN A 434 24.69 -6.05 -15.26
CA GLN A 434 25.90 -5.57 -15.92
C GLN A 434 25.58 -4.74 -17.18
N VAL A 435 24.61 -5.16 -17.99
CA VAL A 435 24.16 -4.40 -19.15
C VAL A 435 23.63 -3.02 -18.73
N LEU A 436 22.85 -2.96 -17.66
CA LEU A 436 22.30 -1.71 -17.13
C LEU A 436 23.40 -0.80 -16.57
N ARG A 437 24.45 -1.35 -15.95
CA ARG A 437 25.64 -0.59 -15.55
C ARG A 437 26.42 -0.06 -16.76
N ASP A 438 26.61 -0.88 -17.77
CA ASP A 438 27.37 -0.54 -18.97
C ASP A 438 26.75 0.66 -19.73
N VAL A 439 25.42 0.76 -19.71
CA VAL A 439 24.71 1.91 -20.31
C VAL A 439 24.76 3.18 -19.44
N GLY A 440 25.34 3.10 -18.25
CA GLY A 440 25.53 4.21 -17.32
C GLY A 440 24.70 4.13 -16.05
N GLY A 441 24.02 2.99 -15.80
CA GLY A 441 23.17 2.81 -14.64
C GLY A 441 23.94 2.57 -13.33
N ILE A 442 23.34 3.01 -12.23
CA ILE A 442 23.80 2.74 -10.86
C ILE A 442 22.77 1.82 -10.21
N VAL A 443 23.21 0.66 -9.72
CA VAL A 443 22.35 -0.28 -8.99
C VAL A 443 22.30 0.12 -7.53
N LEU A 444 21.09 0.47 -7.07
CA LEU A 444 20.82 0.87 -5.70
C LEU A 444 20.52 -0.35 -4.80
N ALA A 445 20.40 -0.13 -3.50
CA ALA A 445 19.98 -1.15 -2.55
C ALA A 445 18.55 -1.63 -2.82
N ASN A 446 18.26 -2.87 -2.44
CA ASN A 446 16.92 -3.47 -2.52
C ASN A 446 15.99 -2.82 -1.49
N ALA A 447 15.48 -1.66 -1.81
CA ALA A 447 14.69 -0.83 -0.89
C ALA A 447 13.80 0.14 -1.66
N CYS A 448 12.88 0.81 -0.98
CA CYS A 448 12.03 1.82 -1.61
C CYS A 448 12.84 3.02 -2.11
N GLY A 449 13.85 3.45 -1.37
CA GLY A 449 14.81 4.49 -1.79
C GLY A 449 14.13 5.76 -2.32
N PRO A 450 14.46 6.21 -3.53
CA PRO A 450 13.89 7.44 -4.10
C PRO A 450 12.36 7.44 -4.22
N CYS A 451 11.74 6.27 -4.32
CA CYS A 451 10.27 6.16 -4.40
C CYS A 451 9.57 6.72 -3.16
N ILE A 452 10.18 6.61 -1.98
CA ILE A 452 9.66 7.11 -0.70
C ILE A 452 10.35 8.40 -0.24
N GLY A 453 11.17 9.02 -1.09
CA GLY A 453 11.93 10.22 -0.73
C GLY A 453 13.22 9.95 0.06
N GLN A 454 13.64 8.71 0.19
CA GLN A 454 14.94 8.32 0.72
C GLN A 454 16.01 8.42 -0.37
N TRP A 455 16.31 9.65 -0.77
CA TRP A 455 17.22 9.98 -1.86
C TRP A 455 18.02 11.25 -1.56
N ASP A 456 19.32 11.10 -1.40
CA ASP A 456 20.25 12.22 -1.25
C ASP A 456 20.72 12.68 -2.63
N ARG A 457 19.87 13.43 -3.30
CA ARG A 457 20.08 13.91 -4.67
C ARG A 457 20.99 15.12 -4.69
N LYS A 458 22.06 15.06 -5.47
CA LYS A 458 23.13 16.09 -5.51
C LYS A 458 23.19 16.92 -6.78
N ASP A 459 22.51 16.50 -7.84
CA ASP A 459 22.61 17.13 -9.18
C ASP A 459 21.77 18.40 -9.34
N ILE A 460 20.92 18.73 -8.38
CA ILE A 460 20.06 19.91 -8.39
C ILE A 460 20.13 20.69 -7.08
N LYS A 461 19.74 21.94 -7.12
CA LYS A 461 19.48 22.77 -5.94
C LYS A 461 17.98 22.75 -5.61
N LYS A 462 17.65 22.94 -4.33
CA LYS A 462 16.25 23.08 -3.92
C LYS A 462 15.59 24.26 -4.63
N GLY A 463 14.43 24.02 -5.23
CA GLY A 463 13.71 25.01 -6.04
C GLY A 463 14.12 25.03 -7.51
N GLU A 464 15.10 24.24 -7.91
CA GLU A 464 15.52 24.14 -9.33
C GLU A 464 14.52 23.29 -10.11
N LYS A 465 13.98 23.89 -11.17
CA LYS A 465 13.02 23.25 -12.07
C LYS A 465 13.71 22.17 -12.91
N ASN A 466 13.22 20.95 -12.84
CA ASN A 466 13.80 19.83 -13.57
C ASN A 466 12.78 18.70 -13.77
N THR A 467 13.08 17.77 -14.67
CA THR A 467 12.25 16.61 -14.96
C THR A 467 12.99 15.31 -14.63
N ILE A 468 12.27 14.39 -13.97
CA ILE A 468 12.68 13.00 -13.80
C ILE A 468 11.60 12.08 -14.37
N VAL A 469 12.01 10.93 -14.90
CA VAL A 469 11.09 9.86 -15.33
C VAL A 469 11.35 8.61 -14.50
N THR A 470 10.28 7.99 -13.99
CA THR A 470 10.38 6.84 -13.09
C THR A 470 9.45 5.72 -13.52
N SER A 471 9.77 4.49 -13.14
CA SER A 471 8.83 3.37 -13.19
C SER A 471 8.14 3.14 -11.84
N TYR A 472 8.14 4.12 -10.98
CA TYR A 472 7.54 4.09 -9.65
C TYR A 472 6.01 4.18 -9.72
N ASN A 473 5.38 4.56 -8.64
CA ASN A 473 3.91 4.60 -8.54
C ASN A 473 3.36 5.98 -8.19
N ARG A 474 4.13 6.83 -7.52
CA ARG A 474 3.71 8.17 -7.06
C ARG A 474 4.66 9.24 -7.53
N ASN A 475 4.08 10.39 -7.85
CA ASN A 475 4.80 11.56 -8.35
C ASN A 475 4.27 12.88 -7.76
N PHE A 476 3.70 12.82 -6.55
CA PHE A 476 3.23 14.03 -5.86
C PHE A 476 4.36 15.04 -5.69
N THR A 477 4.00 16.30 -5.53
CA THR A 477 4.96 17.39 -5.33
C THR A 477 5.96 17.07 -4.22
N GLY A 478 7.25 17.12 -4.56
CA GLY A 478 8.33 16.85 -3.61
C GLY A 478 8.49 15.40 -3.17
N ARG A 479 7.76 14.46 -3.75
CA ARG A 479 7.72 13.05 -3.31
C ARG A 479 9.07 12.36 -3.28
N ASN A 480 9.89 12.56 -4.30
CA ASN A 480 11.11 11.77 -4.50
C ASN A 480 12.36 12.42 -3.89
N ASP A 481 12.46 13.75 -3.92
CA ASP A 481 13.69 14.50 -3.60
C ASP A 481 13.44 15.72 -2.71
N ALA A 482 12.23 15.88 -2.18
CA ALA A 482 11.79 17.04 -1.40
C ALA A 482 11.88 18.38 -2.15
N ASN A 483 12.06 18.38 -3.48
CA ASN A 483 12.07 19.56 -4.32
C ASN A 483 10.70 19.76 -4.98
N PRO A 484 9.95 20.83 -4.65
CA PRO A 484 8.61 21.06 -5.22
C PRO A 484 8.62 21.34 -6.72
N GLU A 485 9.76 21.73 -7.30
CA GLU A 485 9.92 22.03 -8.72
C GLU A 485 10.39 20.83 -9.56
N THR A 486 10.50 19.65 -8.96
CA THR A 486 10.79 18.41 -9.69
C THR A 486 9.52 17.90 -10.36
N HIS A 487 9.51 17.92 -11.69
CA HIS A 487 8.45 17.36 -12.52
C HIS A 487 8.70 15.86 -12.67
N ALA A 488 7.99 15.06 -11.89
CA ALA A 488 8.13 13.61 -11.90
C ALA A 488 7.04 12.97 -12.75
N PHE A 489 7.47 12.09 -13.66
CA PHE A 489 6.59 11.31 -14.54
C PHE A 489 6.70 9.82 -14.19
N VAL A 490 5.61 9.10 -14.43
CA VAL A 490 5.53 7.65 -14.19
C VAL A 490 5.20 6.94 -15.49
N THR A 491 6.03 5.96 -15.85
CA THR A 491 5.85 5.13 -17.05
C THR A 491 6.46 3.75 -16.85
N SER A 492 6.46 2.90 -17.87
CA SER A 492 7.08 1.58 -17.79
C SER A 492 8.61 1.66 -17.70
N PRO A 493 9.28 0.64 -17.12
CA PRO A 493 10.75 0.67 -16.99
C PRO A 493 11.48 0.66 -18.33
N GLU A 494 10.97 -0.01 -19.35
CA GLU A 494 11.56 0.01 -20.71
C GLU A 494 11.41 1.37 -21.37
N ILE A 495 10.30 2.08 -21.15
CA ILE A 495 10.12 3.44 -21.63
C ILE A 495 11.04 4.40 -20.86
N VAL A 496 11.17 4.25 -19.55
CA VAL A 496 12.15 5.04 -18.76
C VAL A 496 13.56 4.86 -19.33
N THR A 497 13.95 3.64 -19.62
CA THR A 497 15.28 3.32 -20.18
C THR A 497 15.48 3.99 -21.54
N ALA A 498 14.51 3.88 -22.44
CA ALA A 498 14.56 4.54 -23.76
C ALA A 498 14.65 6.06 -23.64
N LEU A 499 13.84 6.65 -22.76
CA LEU A 499 13.85 8.11 -22.53
C LEU A 499 15.15 8.57 -21.87
N ALA A 500 15.72 7.81 -20.97
CA ALA A 500 17.02 8.12 -20.35
C ALA A 500 18.16 8.08 -21.36
N ILE A 501 18.13 7.15 -22.31
CA ILE A 501 19.08 7.08 -23.41
C ILE A 501 18.95 8.31 -24.32
N ALA A 502 17.74 8.68 -24.68
CA ALA A 502 17.46 9.87 -25.51
C ALA A 502 17.66 11.19 -24.78
N GLY A 503 17.43 11.22 -23.46
CA GLY A 503 17.58 12.40 -22.60
C GLY A 503 16.46 13.42 -22.70
N THR A 504 15.34 13.12 -23.34
CA THR A 504 14.24 14.07 -23.57
C THR A 504 12.86 13.41 -23.57
N LEU A 505 11.85 14.12 -23.07
CA LEU A 505 10.44 13.72 -23.13
C LEU A 505 9.88 13.73 -24.57
N LYS A 506 10.57 14.38 -25.51
CA LYS A 506 10.15 14.46 -26.91
C LYS A 506 10.37 13.17 -27.70
N PHE A 507 11.16 12.25 -27.16
CA PHE A 507 11.50 11.00 -27.83
C PHE A 507 10.36 9.97 -27.73
N ASN A 508 9.90 9.48 -28.87
CA ASN A 508 8.94 8.38 -28.94
C ASN A 508 9.65 7.13 -29.52
N PRO A 509 9.94 6.11 -28.71
CA PRO A 509 10.67 4.92 -29.18
C PRO A 509 9.94 4.13 -30.27
N GLU A 510 8.62 4.28 -30.41
CA GLU A 510 7.85 3.62 -31.46
C GLU A 510 8.14 4.16 -32.86
N THR A 511 8.49 5.43 -32.99
CA THR A 511 8.60 6.11 -34.28
C THR A 511 9.93 6.82 -34.51
N ASP A 512 10.62 7.25 -33.46
CA ASP A 512 11.77 8.13 -33.57
C ASP A 512 13.08 7.35 -33.67
N PHE A 513 14.06 7.99 -34.26
CA PHE A 513 15.41 7.45 -34.44
C PHE A 513 16.39 8.06 -33.47
N LEU A 514 17.35 7.28 -33.02
CA LEU A 514 18.55 7.73 -32.33
C LEU A 514 19.72 7.78 -33.32
N THR A 515 20.73 8.58 -33.02
CA THR A 515 21.97 8.63 -33.80
C THR A 515 23.06 7.90 -33.01
N GLY A 516 23.60 6.83 -33.60
CA GLY A 516 24.70 6.06 -33.03
C GLY A 516 26.00 6.86 -33.00
N LYS A 517 27.01 6.33 -32.31
CA LYS A 517 28.36 6.94 -32.23
C LYS A 517 29.03 7.07 -33.60
N ASP A 518 28.66 6.21 -34.54
CA ASP A 518 29.12 6.24 -35.93
C ASP A 518 28.39 7.27 -36.81
N GLY A 519 27.46 8.04 -36.25
CA GLY A 519 26.64 9.02 -36.95
C GLY A 519 25.45 8.45 -37.71
N LYS A 520 25.26 7.14 -37.72
CA LYS A 520 24.12 6.48 -38.38
C LYS A 520 22.88 6.50 -37.49
N LYS A 521 21.75 6.73 -38.13
CA LYS A 521 20.45 6.66 -37.46
C LYS A 521 19.99 5.21 -37.30
N PHE A 522 19.43 4.88 -36.15
CA PHE A 522 18.80 3.60 -35.89
C PHE A 522 17.56 3.79 -35.02
N LYS A 523 16.67 2.83 -35.09
CA LYS A 523 15.44 2.80 -34.28
C LYS A 523 15.55 1.67 -33.25
N LEU A 524 15.18 1.98 -32.00
CA LEU A 524 15.05 0.95 -30.98
C LEU A 524 13.90 0.02 -31.31
N GLU A 525 14.14 -1.27 -31.23
CA GLU A 525 13.10 -2.28 -31.34
C GLU A 525 12.44 -2.50 -29.98
N ALA A 526 11.16 -2.84 -30.01
CA ALA A 526 10.43 -3.19 -28.80
C ALA A 526 11.13 -4.32 -28.03
N PRO A 527 11.28 -4.21 -26.72
CA PRO A 527 12.02 -5.20 -25.95
C PRO A 527 11.29 -6.54 -25.90
N ASP A 528 12.08 -7.61 -25.97
CA ASP A 528 11.64 -8.99 -25.72
C ASP A 528 12.52 -9.57 -24.62
N ALA A 529 11.89 -10.19 -23.61
CA ALA A 529 12.59 -10.77 -22.49
C ALA A 529 11.80 -11.92 -21.86
N ASP A 530 12.52 -12.84 -21.24
CA ASP A 530 11.90 -13.95 -20.52
C ASP A 530 11.08 -13.43 -19.31
N GLU A 531 9.89 -13.95 -19.14
CA GLU A 531 9.01 -13.67 -17.99
C GLU A 531 9.64 -14.10 -16.66
N LEU A 532 10.26 -15.27 -16.68
CA LEU A 532 10.92 -15.88 -15.53
C LEU A 532 12.30 -16.40 -15.96
N PRO A 533 13.26 -16.55 -15.03
CA PRO A 533 14.57 -17.08 -15.39
C PRO A 533 14.43 -18.51 -15.96
N ARG A 534 15.27 -18.85 -16.92
CA ARG A 534 15.27 -20.19 -17.55
C ARG A 534 15.67 -21.27 -16.57
N THR A 535 16.61 -20.96 -15.70
CA THR A 535 16.98 -21.78 -14.54
C THR A 535 16.19 -21.30 -13.30
N GLU A 536 16.42 -21.90 -12.14
CA GLU A 536 15.80 -21.42 -10.89
C GLU A 536 16.27 -20.01 -10.54
N PHE A 537 15.50 -19.30 -9.75
CA PHE A 537 15.98 -18.04 -9.14
C PHE A 537 17.20 -18.31 -8.26
N ASP A 538 18.14 -17.39 -8.28
CA ASP A 538 19.22 -17.34 -7.30
C ASP A 538 18.67 -16.69 -6.03
N PRO A 539 18.64 -17.38 -4.88
CA PRO A 539 18.08 -16.83 -3.65
C PRO A 539 18.91 -15.68 -3.07
N GLY A 540 20.17 -15.53 -3.47
CA GLY A 540 21.08 -14.55 -2.89
C GLY A 540 21.46 -14.88 -1.45
N GLN A 541 21.66 -13.84 -0.64
CA GLN A 541 22.02 -13.97 0.77
C GLN A 541 20.79 -14.27 1.63
N ASP A 542 20.98 -15.09 2.67
CA ASP A 542 19.95 -15.32 3.68
C ASP A 542 19.85 -14.10 4.60
N THR A 543 18.73 -13.43 4.52
CA THR A 543 18.43 -12.20 5.25
C THR A 543 17.24 -12.33 6.20
N TYR A 544 16.68 -13.53 6.35
CA TYR A 544 15.51 -13.77 7.18
C TYR A 544 15.90 -14.22 8.60
N GLN A 545 15.28 -13.61 9.60
CA GLN A 545 15.35 -14.03 10.99
C GLN A 545 14.08 -14.76 11.39
N HIS A 546 14.19 -16.06 11.67
CA HIS A 546 13.08 -16.84 12.21
C HIS A 546 12.78 -16.42 13.67
N PRO A 547 11.50 -16.33 14.06
CA PRO A 547 11.16 -16.22 15.47
C PRO A 547 11.64 -17.48 16.22
N PRO A 548 12.30 -17.33 17.38
CA PRO A 548 12.74 -18.49 18.15
C PRO A 548 11.52 -19.27 18.71
N LYS A 549 11.68 -20.58 18.87
CA LYS A 549 10.65 -21.45 19.48
C LYS A 549 10.45 -21.08 20.95
N ASP A 550 11.53 -20.96 21.70
CA ASP A 550 11.53 -20.43 23.07
C ASP A 550 11.79 -18.94 23.08
N ARG A 551 10.81 -18.17 23.47
CA ARG A 551 10.82 -16.71 23.50
C ARG A 551 10.90 -16.13 24.91
N SER A 552 10.94 -16.99 25.94
CA SER A 552 10.89 -16.59 27.36
C SER A 552 12.05 -15.66 27.78
N GLY A 553 13.21 -15.78 27.15
CA GLY A 553 14.38 -14.95 27.40
C GLY A 553 14.50 -13.69 26.54
N GLN A 554 13.55 -13.45 25.63
CA GLN A 554 13.61 -12.29 24.75
C GLN A 554 13.15 -11.04 25.47
N ARG A 555 13.94 -9.96 25.35
CA ARG A 555 13.61 -8.65 25.91
C ARG A 555 13.57 -7.60 24.81
N VAL A 556 12.64 -6.66 24.96
CA VAL A 556 12.53 -5.48 24.10
C VAL A 556 12.70 -4.26 24.98
N ASP A 557 13.82 -3.55 24.80
CA ASP A 557 14.17 -2.38 25.60
C ASP A 557 14.04 -1.11 24.74
N VAL A 558 13.34 -0.11 25.30
CA VAL A 558 13.26 1.23 24.73
C VAL A 558 13.83 2.21 25.75
N SER A 559 14.94 2.83 25.40
CA SER A 559 15.58 3.83 26.28
C SER A 559 14.65 5.05 26.46
N PRO A 560 14.41 5.52 27.69
CA PRO A 560 13.62 6.72 27.93
C PRO A 560 14.26 8.00 27.37
N THR A 561 15.55 7.96 27.04
CA THR A 561 16.29 9.10 26.45
C THR A 561 16.49 8.95 24.93
N SER A 562 15.92 7.91 24.31
CA SER A 562 16.02 7.71 22.86
C SER A 562 15.39 8.87 22.10
N GLN A 563 16.04 9.26 21.01
CA GLN A 563 15.48 10.23 20.05
C GLN A 563 14.71 9.54 18.91
N ARG A 564 14.82 8.23 18.80
CA ARG A 564 14.27 7.42 17.73
C ARG A 564 13.03 6.60 18.13
N LEU A 565 12.96 6.21 19.41
CA LEU A 565 11.93 5.31 19.95
C LEU A 565 11.34 5.90 21.23
N GLN A 566 10.02 5.80 21.36
CA GLN A 566 9.28 6.26 22.55
C GLN A 566 8.14 5.30 22.84
N LEU A 567 8.08 4.80 24.07
CA LEU A 567 6.92 4.04 24.54
C LEU A 567 5.68 4.91 24.48
N LEU A 568 4.57 4.31 24.05
CA LEU A 568 3.29 5.02 23.93
C LEU A 568 2.59 5.12 25.28
N GLU A 569 2.04 6.30 25.55
CA GLU A 569 1.10 6.52 26.64
C GLU A 569 -0.32 6.55 26.08
N PRO A 570 -1.30 5.98 26.80
CA PRO A 570 -2.70 6.01 26.38
C PRO A 570 -3.21 7.45 26.20
N PHE A 571 -3.99 7.69 25.16
CA PHE A 571 -4.72 8.94 25.00
C PHE A 571 -5.84 9.06 26.03
N ASP A 572 -6.22 10.29 26.34
CA ASP A 572 -7.29 10.57 27.27
C ASP A 572 -8.63 10.07 26.76
N LYS A 573 -9.42 9.51 27.69
CA LYS A 573 -10.80 9.13 27.44
C LYS A 573 -11.65 10.37 27.16
N TRP A 574 -12.67 10.23 26.31
CA TRP A 574 -13.66 11.29 26.10
C TRP A 574 -14.34 11.65 27.42
N ASP A 575 -14.49 12.94 27.70
CA ASP A 575 -15.03 13.49 28.96
C ASP A 575 -16.57 13.49 29.03
N GLY A 576 -17.25 12.97 27.99
CA GLY A 576 -18.70 12.95 27.90
C GLY A 576 -19.36 14.27 27.49
N LYS A 577 -18.57 15.26 27.09
CA LYS A 577 -19.06 16.59 26.71
C LYS A 577 -18.90 16.84 25.21
N ASP A 578 -19.71 17.76 24.68
CA ASP A 578 -19.51 18.31 23.35
C ASP A 578 -18.16 19.03 23.25
N LEU A 579 -17.66 19.19 22.05
CA LEU A 579 -16.42 19.90 21.77
C LEU A 579 -16.73 21.37 21.55
N GLU A 580 -16.43 22.19 22.53
CA GLU A 580 -16.77 23.61 22.52
C GLU A 580 -15.58 24.50 22.16
N ASP A 581 -15.84 25.53 21.37
CA ASP A 581 -14.88 26.58 21.02
C ASP A 581 -13.53 26.06 20.51
N LEU A 582 -13.58 25.06 19.63
CA LEU A 582 -12.36 24.54 18.97
C LEU A 582 -11.72 25.64 18.13
N GLN A 583 -10.43 25.84 18.34
CA GLN A 583 -9.63 26.72 17.49
C GLN A 583 -9.35 26.05 16.16
N ILE A 584 -9.39 26.79 15.06
CA ILE A 584 -8.94 26.27 13.76
C ILE A 584 -7.42 26.40 13.69
N LEU A 585 -6.71 25.25 13.64
CA LEU A 585 -5.26 25.25 13.48
C LEU A 585 -4.88 25.71 12.08
N ILE A 586 -5.56 25.14 11.08
CA ILE A 586 -5.35 25.47 9.68
C ILE A 586 -6.63 25.16 8.87
N LYS A 587 -6.96 26.03 7.93
CA LYS A 587 -7.86 25.70 6.81
C LYS A 587 -7.00 25.46 5.58
N VAL A 588 -6.94 24.22 5.14
CA VAL A 588 -6.08 23.79 4.04
C VAL A 588 -6.68 24.17 2.71
N LYS A 589 -5.86 24.73 1.83
CA LYS A 589 -6.22 25.02 0.46
C LYS A 589 -5.89 23.81 -0.44
N GLY A 590 -6.93 23.23 -1.03
CA GLY A 590 -6.77 22.18 -2.03
C GLY A 590 -6.23 20.86 -1.45
N LYS A 591 -5.47 20.15 -2.28
CA LYS A 591 -4.96 18.80 -2.01
C LYS A 591 -4.11 18.74 -0.75
N CYS A 592 -4.41 17.76 0.13
CA CYS A 592 -3.62 17.48 1.31
C CYS A 592 -3.40 15.97 1.45
N THR A 593 -2.21 15.53 1.09
CA THR A 593 -1.79 14.12 1.16
C THR A 593 -1.23 13.78 2.53
N THR A 594 -1.03 12.50 2.82
CA THR A 594 -0.31 12.08 4.03
C THR A 594 1.13 12.58 4.05
N ASP A 595 1.76 12.83 2.90
CA ASP A 595 3.06 13.49 2.82
C ASP A 595 3.04 14.95 3.30
N HIS A 596 1.93 15.65 3.08
CA HIS A 596 1.72 17.01 3.59
C HIS A 596 1.44 17.03 5.09
N ILE A 597 0.78 15.99 5.60
CA ILE A 597 0.40 15.90 7.02
C ILE A 597 1.57 15.38 7.88
N SER A 598 2.23 14.32 7.43
CA SER A 598 3.37 13.70 8.10
C SER A 598 4.42 13.28 7.07
N ALA A 599 5.31 14.18 6.73
CA ALA A 599 6.31 14.01 5.69
C ALA A 599 7.21 12.79 5.90
N ALA A 600 7.69 12.23 4.81
CA ALA A 600 8.71 11.18 4.76
C ALA A 600 10.13 11.80 4.66
N GLY A 601 11.03 11.16 3.93
CA GLY A 601 12.41 11.61 3.79
C GLY A 601 13.15 11.64 5.14
N PRO A 602 13.77 12.76 5.53
CA PRO A 602 14.52 12.87 6.78
C PRO A 602 13.72 12.56 8.05
N TRP A 603 12.39 12.69 7.98
CA TRP A 603 11.50 12.44 9.11
C TRP A 603 11.29 10.96 9.41
N LEU A 604 11.62 10.06 8.49
CA LEU A 604 11.47 8.61 8.67
C LEU A 604 12.25 8.09 9.88
N LYS A 605 13.33 8.76 10.26
CA LYS A 605 14.12 8.40 11.46
C LYS A 605 13.33 8.52 12.78
N PHE A 606 12.24 9.26 12.79
CA PHE A 606 11.42 9.48 13.99
C PHE A 606 10.12 8.68 14.02
N ARG A 607 9.93 7.73 13.11
CA ARG A 607 8.69 6.94 13.01
C ARG A 607 8.35 6.12 14.26
N GLY A 608 9.32 5.86 15.13
CA GLY A 608 9.12 5.21 16.42
C GLY A 608 9.01 6.16 17.61
N HIS A 609 9.08 7.46 17.41
CA HIS A 609 9.05 8.48 18.47
C HIS A 609 7.95 9.50 18.20
N LEU A 610 6.79 9.30 18.83
CA LEU A 610 5.60 10.10 18.52
C LEU A 610 5.82 11.61 18.77
N ASP A 611 6.46 11.98 19.84
CA ASP A 611 6.67 13.41 20.12
C ASP A 611 7.61 14.06 19.10
N ASN A 612 8.73 13.42 18.76
CA ASN A 612 9.69 13.96 17.78
C ASN A 612 9.10 14.03 16.36
N ILE A 613 8.38 12.99 15.91
CA ILE A 613 7.75 13.01 14.58
C ILE A 613 6.69 14.10 14.47
N SER A 614 6.03 14.45 15.57
CA SER A 614 5.00 15.48 15.58
C SER A 614 5.52 16.87 15.24
N ASN A 615 6.83 17.08 15.21
CA ASN A 615 7.44 18.32 14.72
C ASN A 615 7.28 18.51 13.20
N ASN A 616 6.77 17.50 12.46
CA ASN A 616 6.44 17.64 11.05
C ASN A 616 4.95 17.78 10.78
N LEU A 617 4.12 17.94 11.81
CA LEU A 617 2.67 18.03 11.63
C LEU A 617 2.27 19.11 10.64
N LEU A 618 1.65 18.70 9.53
CA LEU A 618 1.06 19.57 8.50
C LEU A 618 2.03 20.59 7.87
N ILE A 619 3.33 20.32 7.91
CA ILE A 619 4.33 21.25 7.33
C ILE A 619 4.24 21.39 5.81
N GLY A 620 3.60 20.43 5.13
CA GLY A 620 3.37 20.47 3.68
C GLY A 620 2.00 21.03 3.28
N ALA A 621 1.10 21.22 4.23
CA ALA A 621 -0.23 21.73 3.94
C ALA A 621 -0.20 23.22 3.63
N ILE A 622 -0.96 23.64 2.62
CA ILE A 622 -1.04 25.06 2.20
C ILE A 622 -2.16 25.75 2.99
N ASN A 623 -1.81 26.80 3.71
CA ASN A 623 -2.78 27.60 4.43
C ASN A 623 -3.54 28.50 3.46
N ILE A 624 -4.88 28.41 3.48
CA ILE A 624 -5.74 29.24 2.62
C ILE A 624 -5.61 30.74 2.92
N GLU A 625 -5.29 31.09 4.16
CA GLU A 625 -5.20 32.49 4.61
C GLU A 625 -4.07 33.26 3.92
N ASN A 626 -2.92 32.61 3.72
CA ASN A 626 -1.72 33.26 3.16
C ASN A 626 -1.11 32.55 1.93
N GLY A 627 -1.65 31.40 1.54
CA GLY A 627 -1.14 30.61 0.42
C GLY A 627 0.22 29.96 0.66
N LYS A 628 0.70 29.88 1.90
CA LYS A 628 2.01 29.38 2.27
C LYS A 628 1.92 27.99 2.95
N ALA A 629 2.97 27.20 2.79
CA ALA A 629 3.17 25.99 3.57
C ALA A 629 3.83 26.32 4.90
N ASN A 630 3.52 25.51 5.92
CA ASN A 630 4.07 25.60 7.28
C ASN A 630 4.02 27.03 7.88
N SER A 631 2.91 27.70 7.69
CA SER A 631 2.70 29.06 8.18
C SER A 631 1.23 29.27 8.54
N VAL A 632 0.93 29.32 9.82
CA VAL A 632 -0.43 29.56 10.34
C VAL A 632 -0.42 30.64 11.39
N ARG A 633 -1.56 31.35 11.48
CA ARG A 633 -1.74 32.39 12.51
C ARG A 633 -2.04 31.74 13.87
N ASN A 634 -1.26 32.09 14.87
CA ASN A 634 -1.57 31.77 16.26
C ASN A 634 -2.71 32.68 16.71
N ALA A 635 -3.84 32.11 17.12
CA ALA A 635 -5.04 32.88 17.50
C ALA A 635 -4.84 33.72 18.76
N ILE A 636 -3.87 33.40 19.59
CA ILE A 636 -3.59 34.14 20.85
C ILE A 636 -2.56 35.25 20.61
N THR A 637 -1.45 34.93 19.96
CA THR A 637 -0.37 35.91 19.73
C THR A 637 -0.58 36.75 18.45
N GLN A 638 -1.46 36.29 17.56
CA GLN A 638 -1.73 36.89 16.24
C GLN A 638 -0.54 36.84 15.27
N GLU A 639 0.51 36.14 15.62
CA GLU A 639 1.70 35.97 14.78
C GLU A 639 1.61 34.71 13.92
N PHE A 640 2.15 34.77 12.71
CA PHE A 640 2.32 33.59 11.86
C PHE A 640 3.56 32.80 12.26
N GLY A 641 3.44 31.50 12.26
CA GLY A 641 4.54 30.60 12.60
C GLY A 641 4.32 29.18 12.07
N PRO A 642 5.30 28.27 12.29
CA PRO A 642 5.18 26.86 11.91
C PRO A 642 3.95 26.20 12.50
N VAL A 643 3.32 25.31 11.75
CA VAL A 643 2.11 24.60 12.19
C VAL A 643 2.36 23.76 13.45
N PRO A 644 3.43 22.95 13.53
CA PRO A 644 3.69 22.16 14.75
C PRO A 644 3.90 23.00 15.99
N ASP A 645 4.61 24.12 15.87
CA ASP A 645 4.88 25.03 16.99
C ASP A 645 3.59 25.68 17.49
N THR A 646 2.71 26.05 16.58
CA THR A 646 1.38 26.60 16.92
C THR A 646 0.51 25.55 17.60
N ALA A 647 0.49 24.31 17.11
CA ALA A 647 -0.24 23.21 17.77
C ALA A 647 0.30 22.91 19.17
N ARG A 648 1.62 22.92 19.36
CA ARG A 648 2.24 22.77 20.68
C ARG A 648 1.92 23.91 21.62
N TYR A 649 1.87 25.14 21.11
CA TYR A 649 1.43 26.30 21.88
C TYR A 649 -0.01 26.11 22.38
N TYR A 650 -0.93 25.71 21.50
CA TYR A 650 -2.32 25.43 21.87
C TYR A 650 -2.43 24.35 22.92
N LYS A 651 -1.73 23.22 22.72
CA LYS A 651 -1.72 22.13 23.69
C LYS A 651 -1.26 22.58 25.08
N LYS A 652 -0.16 23.34 25.14
CA LYS A 652 0.38 23.89 26.40
C LYS A 652 -0.60 24.79 27.14
N HIS A 653 -1.46 25.50 26.41
CA HIS A 653 -2.46 26.42 26.95
C HIS A 653 -3.85 25.78 27.09
N GLY A 654 -3.99 24.47 26.97
CA GLY A 654 -5.27 23.78 27.09
C GLY A 654 -6.27 24.07 25.96
N ILE A 655 -5.81 24.55 24.83
CA ILE A 655 -6.65 24.91 23.69
C ILE A 655 -6.72 23.68 22.75
N GLN A 656 -7.94 23.16 22.54
CA GLN A 656 -8.20 22.11 21.56
C GLN A 656 -8.47 22.73 20.19
N TRP A 657 -8.14 22.00 19.14
CA TRP A 657 -8.20 22.52 17.78
C TRP A 657 -8.73 21.51 16.77
N VAL A 658 -9.05 22.02 15.60
CA VAL A 658 -9.61 21.33 14.46
C VAL A 658 -8.86 21.73 13.19
N VAL A 659 -8.82 20.84 12.21
CA VAL A 659 -8.33 21.10 10.86
C VAL A 659 -9.50 21.12 9.89
N ILE A 660 -9.51 22.08 8.99
CA ILE A 660 -10.48 22.15 7.88
C ILE A 660 -9.74 21.77 6.59
N GLY A 661 -10.22 20.73 5.92
CA GLY A 661 -9.62 20.22 4.69
C GLY A 661 -10.57 20.25 3.49
N ASP A 662 -10.01 19.96 2.33
CA ASP A 662 -10.73 19.91 1.04
C ASP A 662 -11.06 18.46 0.66
N GLU A 663 -11.13 18.16 -0.63
CA GLU A 663 -11.46 16.82 -1.14
C GLU A 663 -10.31 15.81 -0.97
N ASN A 664 -10.66 14.54 -0.77
CA ASN A 664 -9.75 13.39 -0.69
C ASN A 664 -8.60 13.60 0.32
N TYR A 665 -8.93 14.20 1.46
CA TYR A 665 -7.95 14.51 2.50
C TYR A 665 -7.26 13.24 3.03
N GLY A 666 -5.94 13.27 3.08
CA GLY A 666 -5.12 12.15 3.55
C GLY A 666 -4.84 11.07 2.51
N GLU A 667 -5.05 11.38 1.21
CA GLU A 667 -4.62 10.46 0.14
C GLU A 667 -3.11 10.18 0.20
N GLY A 668 -2.70 9.04 -0.35
CA GLY A 668 -1.29 8.67 -0.40
C GLY A 668 -0.94 7.49 0.49
N SER A 669 0.18 7.59 1.21
CA SER A 669 0.68 6.51 2.06
C SER A 669 -0.23 6.22 3.26
N SER A 670 -0.27 4.97 3.72
CA SER A 670 -1.08 4.51 4.85
C SER A 670 -0.51 4.91 6.22
N ARG A 671 -0.01 6.13 6.34
CA ARG A 671 0.67 6.61 7.56
C ARG A 671 -0.29 6.89 8.70
N GLU A 672 -0.31 6.02 9.68
CA GLU A 672 -1.06 6.29 10.91
C GLU A 672 -0.49 7.49 11.69
N HIS A 673 0.78 7.84 11.48
CA HIS A 673 1.39 9.04 12.07
C HIS A 673 0.64 10.32 11.69
N ALA A 674 0.05 10.37 10.49
CA ALA A 674 -0.81 11.47 10.06
C ALA A 674 -2.08 11.61 10.91
N ALA A 675 -2.47 10.58 11.66
CA ALA A 675 -3.56 10.59 12.63
C ALA A 675 -3.05 10.70 14.08
N LEU A 676 -1.95 10.00 14.41
CA LEU A 676 -1.35 10.06 15.74
C LEU A 676 -0.86 11.46 16.11
N GLU A 677 -0.21 12.14 15.19
CA GLU A 677 0.38 13.46 15.44
C GLU A 677 -0.66 14.53 15.79
N PRO A 678 -1.75 14.71 15.03
CA PRO A 678 -2.78 15.66 15.42
C PRO A 678 -3.42 15.28 16.76
N ARG A 679 -3.65 14.00 17.04
CA ARG A 679 -4.18 13.54 18.32
C ARG A 679 -3.22 13.89 19.47
N HIS A 680 -1.94 13.61 19.29
CA HIS A 680 -0.89 13.87 20.28
C HIS A 680 -0.76 15.36 20.60
N LEU A 681 -0.89 16.23 19.61
CA LEU A 681 -0.74 17.68 19.78
C LEU A 681 -2.04 18.42 20.15
N GLY A 682 -3.13 17.70 20.45
CA GLY A 682 -4.35 18.28 21.00
C GLY A 682 -5.48 18.52 19.99
N GLY A 683 -5.35 18.02 18.77
CA GLY A 683 -6.43 18.02 17.78
C GLY A 683 -7.55 17.07 18.17
N ARG A 684 -8.79 17.44 17.85
CA ARG A 684 -9.98 16.65 18.22
C ARG A 684 -10.80 16.20 17.01
N ALA A 685 -10.81 16.98 15.95
CA ALA A 685 -11.59 16.70 14.75
C ALA A 685 -10.86 17.17 13.49
N ILE A 686 -11.16 16.50 12.40
CA ILE A 686 -10.77 16.88 11.04
C ILE A 686 -12.06 16.98 10.23
N ILE A 687 -12.35 18.16 9.68
CA ILE A 687 -13.58 18.40 8.92
C ILE A 687 -13.20 18.68 7.47
N THR A 688 -13.69 17.86 6.56
CA THR A 688 -13.31 17.92 5.14
C THR A 688 -14.50 17.74 4.22
N LYS A 689 -14.29 17.96 2.92
CA LYS A 689 -15.29 17.59 1.90
C LYS A 689 -15.35 16.07 1.71
N SER A 690 -14.20 15.40 1.73
CA SER A 690 -14.09 13.94 1.69
C SER A 690 -12.74 13.46 2.22
N PHE A 691 -12.65 12.17 2.60
CA PHE A 691 -11.43 11.51 3.08
C PHE A 691 -10.97 10.40 2.16
N ALA A 692 -9.66 10.18 2.12
CA ALA A 692 -9.12 8.90 1.69
C ALA A 692 -9.42 7.82 2.74
N ARG A 693 -9.70 6.60 2.29
CA ARG A 693 -10.18 5.49 3.15
C ARG A 693 -9.28 5.20 4.34
N ILE A 694 -8.00 4.95 4.08
CA ILE A 694 -7.06 4.55 5.12
C ILE A 694 -6.91 5.65 6.17
N HIS A 695 -6.81 6.89 5.73
CA HIS A 695 -6.64 8.03 6.65
C HIS A 695 -7.87 8.23 7.54
N GLU A 696 -9.07 8.12 6.99
CA GLU A 696 -10.31 8.18 7.77
C GLU A 696 -10.33 7.12 8.87
N THR A 697 -9.98 5.88 8.53
CA THR A 697 -9.90 4.79 9.50
C THR A 697 -8.83 5.07 10.56
N ASN A 698 -7.65 5.54 10.16
CA ASN A 698 -6.58 5.87 11.09
C ASN A 698 -6.99 6.97 12.08
N LEU A 699 -7.71 7.99 11.62
CA LEU A 699 -8.25 9.03 12.50
C LEU A 699 -9.22 8.48 13.54
N LYS A 700 -10.15 7.62 13.13
CA LYS A 700 -11.09 6.95 14.04
C LYS A 700 -10.36 6.10 15.08
N LYS A 701 -9.35 5.32 14.64
CA LYS A 701 -8.54 4.47 15.52
C LYS A 701 -7.82 5.25 16.61
N GLN A 702 -7.39 6.45 16.32
CA GLN A 702 -6.67 7.30 17.28
C GLN A 702 -7.58 8.22 18.11
N GLY A 703 -8.91 8.06 18.01
CA GLY A 703 -9.86 8.79 18.82
C GLY A 703 -10.18 10.20 18.32
N LEU A 704 -9.84 10.52 17.08
CA LEU A 704 -10.25 11.73 16.40
C LEU A 704 -11.63 11.58 15.75
N LEU A 705 -12.26 12.69 15.41
CA LEU A 705 -13.52 12.73 14.66
C LEU A 705 -13.24 13.13 13.21
N PRO A 706 -13.14 12.20 12.27
CA PRO A 706 -13.17 12.52 10.84
C PRO A 706 -14.61 12.79 10.41
N LEU A 707 -14.90 14.04 10.07
CA LEU A 707 -16.24 14.53 9.73
C LEU A 707 -16.23 15.14 8.34
N THR A 708 -17.35 15.00 7.61
CA THR A 708 -17.49 15.59 6.28
C THR A 708 -18.63 16.59 6.25
N PHE A 709 -18.51 17.62 5.42
CA PHE A 709 -19.57 18.56 5.19
C PHE A 709 -20.79 17.86 4.56
N SER A 710 -21.97 18.02 5.16
CA SER A 710 -23.22 17.53 4.58
C SER A 710 -23.52 18.24 3.25
N ASP A 711 -23.26 19.55 3.21
CA ASP A 711 -23.20 20.35 2.01
C ASP A 711 -21.76 20.81 1.77
N PRO A 712 -21.08 20.35 0.70
CA PRO A 712 -19.70 20.73 0.41
C PRO A 712 -19.46 22.25 0.33
N ALA A 713 -20.48 23.03 -0.01
CA ALA A 713 -20.41 24.50 -0.05
C ALA A 713 -20.19 25.11 1.33
N ASP A 714 -20.51 24.41 2.41
CA ASP A 714 -20.30 24.86 3.78
C ASP A 714 -18.81 25.04 4.12
N TYR A 715 -17.92 24.42 3.37
CA TYR A 715 -16.49 24.70 3.45
C TYR A 715 -16.18 26.20 3.36
N ASN A 716 -16.90 26.94 2.52
CA ASN A 716 -16.71 28.38 2.31
C ASN A 716 -17.25 29.24 3.47
N LYS A 717 -18.10 28.69 4.33
CA LYS A 717 -18.66 29.41 5.51
C LYS A 717 -17.68 29.52 6.66
N ILE A 718 -16.66 28.64 6.68
CA ILE A 718 -15.67 28.60 7.75
C ILE A 718 -14.46 29.43 7.36
N HIS A 719 -14.13 30.40 8.17
CA HIS A 719 -12.95 31.26 8.04
C HIS A 719 -11.85 30.83 9.03
N PRO A 720 -10.57 30.99 8.72
CA PRO A 720 -9.47 30.58 9.61
C PRO A 720 -9.50 31.16 11.02
N VAL A 721 -10.17 32.29 11.21
CA VAL A 721 -10.28 32.98 12.49
C VAL A 721 -11.50 32.57 13.32
N ASP A 722 -12.36 31.72 12.79
CA ASP A 722 -13.57 31.25 13.47
C ASP A 722 -13.25 30.24 14.58
N LYS A 723 -14.20 30.07 15.50
CA LYS A 723 -14.22 28.96 16.46
C LYS A 723 -15.37 28.03 16.14
N LEU A 724 -15.16 26.73 16.34
CA LEU A 724 -16.17 25.72 16.03
C LEU A 724 -16.61 25.00 17.32
N THR A 725 -17.90 24.74 17.43
CA THR A 725 -18.48 23.90 18.48
C THR A 725 -19.18 22.72 17.81
N ILE A 726 -18.78 21.50 18.15
CA ILE A 726 -19.39 20.26 17.63
C ILE A 726 -20.34 19.74 18.70
N GLN A 727 -21.63 19.68 18.38
CA GLN A 727 -22.72 19.30 19.27
C GLN A 727 -23.32 17.94 18.89
N GLY A 728 -23.92 17.29 19.87
CA GLY A 728 -24.65 16.04 19.69
C GLY A 728 -23.81 14.78 19.94
N LEU A 729 -22.64 14.90 20.57
CA LEU A 729 -21.76 13.77 20.85
C LEU A 729 -22.32 12.80 21.90
N LYS A 730 -23.18 13.25 22.81
CA LYS A 730 -23.89 12.38 23.77
C LYS A 730 -24.83 11.41 23.07
N ASP A 731 -25.42 11.84 21.97
CA ASP A 731 -26.34 11.06 21.13
C ASP A 731 -25.66 10.57 19.86
N PHE A 732 -24.32 10.48 19.87
CA PHE A 732 -23.53 10.05 18.74
C PHE A 732 -23.94 8.63 18.32
N ALA A 733 -24.44 8.49 17.09
CA ALA A 733 -24.98 7.25 16.54
C ALA A 733 -24.70 7.11 15.04
N PRO A 734 -24.62 5.87 14.53
CA PRO A 734 -24.45 5.64 13.10
C PRO A 734 -25.53 6.34 12.27
N GLY A 735 -25.10 7.00 11.18
CA GLY A 735 -25.98 7.68 10.25
C GLY A 735 -26.62 8.98 10.74
N LYS A 736 -26.33 9.40 11.97
CA LYS A 736 -26.87 10.64 12.56
C LYS A 736 -25.85 11.77 12.42
N PRO A 737 -26.13 12.82 11.63
CA PRO A 737 -25.23 13.97 11.51
C PRO A 737 -25.02 14.69 12.83
N LEU A 738 -23.84 15.29 13.00
CA LEU A 738 -23.50 16.17 14.10
C LEU A 738 -23.74 17.62 13.70
N LYS A 739 -24.09 18.46 14.66
CA LYS A 739 -24.22 19.91 14.45
C LYS A 739 -22.90 20.59 14.70
N CYS A 740 -22.52 21.51 13.83
CA CYS A 740 -21.36 22.37 14.01
C CYS A 740 -21.80 23.81 14.03
N VAL A 741 -21.55 24.49 15.15
CA VAL A 741 -21.80 25.93 15.30
C VAL A 741 -20.51 26.66 14.94
N ILE A 742 -20.58 27.48 13.89
CA ILE A 742 -19.47 28.34 13.46
C ILE A 742 -19.64 29.69 14.18
N LYS A 743 -18.68 30.04 15.02
CA LYS A 743 -18.66 31.31 15.77
C LYS A 743 -17.67 32.27 15.14
N HIS A 744 -18.20 33.31 14.50
CA HIS A 744 -17.39 34.34 13.86
C HIS A 744 -16.88 35.39 14.87
N PRO A 745 -15.74 36.05 14.61
CA PRO A 745 -15.18 37.06 15.51
C PRO A 745 -16.13 38.26 15.82
N ASN A 746 -17.03 38.55 14.87
CA ASN A 746 -18.04 39.65 15.06
C ASN A 746 -19.20 39.25 15.94
N GLY A 747 -19.21 38.05 16.52
CA GLY A 747 -20.28 37.53 17.38
C GLY A 747 -21.42 36.84 16.65
N THR A 748 -21.43 36.83 15.31
CA THR A 748 -22.45 36.10 14.55
C THR A 748 -22.15 34.60 14.56
N GLN A 749 -23.21 33.78 14.48
CA GLN A 749 -23.10 32.33 14.47
C GLN A 749 -23.90 31.74 13.33
N GLU A 750 -23.36 30.64 12.77
CA GLU A 750 -24.02 29.81 11.75
C GLU A 750 -23.98 28.36 12.20
N THR A 751 -24.99 27.60 11.87
CA THR A 751 -25.02 26.15 12.14
C THR A 751 -25.01 25.37 10.85
N ILE A 752 -24.10 24.42 10.73
CA ILE A 752 -24.00 23.48 9.63
C ILE A 752 -24.11 22.04 10.14
N LEU A 753 -24.39 21.11 9.24
CA LEU A 753 -24.43 19.68 9.54
C LEU A 753 -23.15 19.01 9.04
N LEU A 754 -22.62 18.11 9.86
CA LEU A 754 -21.46 17.30 9.55
C LEU A 754 -21.86 15.82 9.54
N ASN A 755 -21.52 15.13 8.47
CA ASN A 755 -21.72 13.69 8.33
C ASN A 755 -20.50 12.93 8.86
N HIS A 756 -20.69 11.67 9.16
CA HIS A 756 -19.63 10.74 9.54
C HIS A 756 -19.96 9.33 9.09
N THR A 757 -18.96 8.46 9.13
CA THR A 757 -19.09 7.06 8.75
C THR A 757 -18.87 6.09 9.92
N PHE A 758 -18.97 6.58 11.15
CA PHE A 758 -18.82 5.75 12.35
C PHE A 758 -19.94 4.71 12.46
N ASN A 759 -19.56 3.46 12.73
CA ASN A 759 -20.47 2.44 13.23
C ASN A 759 -20.44 2.41 14.77
N GLU A 760 -21.25 1.54 15.39
CA GLU A 760 -21.32 1.46 16.85
C GLU A 760 -20.00 1.10 17.51
N THR A 761 -19.25 0.15 16.94
CA THR A 761 -17.93 -0.25 17.44
C THR A 761 -16.93 0.90 17.40
N GLN A 762 -16.92 1.66 16.32
CA GLN A 762 -16.02 2.80 16.13
C GLN A 762 -16.38 3.98 17.05
N ILE A 763 -17.65 4.16 17.35
CA ILE A 763 -18.09 5.15 18.37
C ILE A 763 -17.51 4.79 19.74
N GLU A 764 -17.43 3.51 20.08
CA GLU A 764 -16.80 3.08 21.32
C GLU A 764 -15.29 3.39 21.36
N TRP A 765 -14.61 3.35 20.21
CA TRP A 765 -13.21 3.81 20.14
C TRP A 765 -13.08 5.28 20.51
N PHE A 766 -13.95 6.12 19.98
CA PHE A 766 -13.98 7.54 20.30
C PHE A 766 -14.22 7.76 21.81
N ARG A 767 -15.20 7.06 22.38
CA ARG A 767 -15.53 7.17 23.82
C ARG A 767 -14.38 6.72 24.72
N ALA A 768 -13.68 5.66 24.34
CA ALA A 768 -12.53 5.15 25.10
C ALA A 768 -11.25 5.99 24.93
N GLY A 769 -11.20 6.87 23.94
CA GLY A 769 -10.05 7.71 23.60
C GLY A 769 -9.21 7.18 22.44
N SER A 770 -9.26 5.90 22.16
CA SER A 770 -8.65 5.24 20.99
C SER A 770 -9.13 3.79 20.87
N ALA A 771 -8.91 3.16 19.71
CA ALA A 771 -9.17 1.73 19.53
C ALA A 771 -8.32 0.86 20.47
N LEU A 772 -7.06 1.24 20.70
CA LEU A 772 -6.17 0.55 21.63
C LEU A 772 -6.67 0.61 23.07
N ASN A 773 -7.16 1.77 23.50
CA ASN A 773 -7.78 1.91 24.83
C ASN A 773 -9.01 1.01 24.96
N ARG A 774 -9.86 0.96 23.92
CA ARG A 774 -11.05 0.09 23.92
C ARG A 774 -10.67 -1.38 23.99
N MET A 775 -9.65 -1.80 23.26
CA MET A 775 -9.12 -3.18 23.33
C MET A 775 -8.73 -3.53 24.75
N LYS A 776 -8.02 -2.65 25.46
CA LYS A 776 -7.61 -2.88 26.86
C LYS A 776 -8.79 -2.97 27.81
N GLU A 777 -9.80 -2.10 27.65
CA GLU A 777 -11.04 -2.18 28.43
C GLU A 777 -11.73 -3.54 28.28
N LEU A 778 -11.81 -4.06 27.05
CA LEU A 778 -12.43 -5.36 26.77
C LEU A 778 -11.62 -6.56 27.34
N GLN A 779 -10.30 -6.44 27.43
CA GLN A 779 -9.46 -7.49 28.04
C GLN A 779 -9.58 -7.53 29.57
N GLN A 780 -10.00 -6.46 30.20
CA GLN A 780 -10.17 -6.36 31.65
C GLN A 780 -11.56 -6.83 32.12
N GLN A 781 -12.52 -6.99 31.22
CA GLN A 781 -13.85 -7.55 31.47
C GLN A 781 -13.82 -9.08 31.37
#